data_a40d892c7e8e57607bf4fc99d5485b31
#
_entry.id   a40d892c7e8e57607bf4fc99d5485b31
#
_cell.length_a   1.000
_cell.length_b   1.000
_cell.length_c   1.000
_cell.angle_alpha   90.00
_cell.angle_beta   90.00
_cell.angle_gamma   90.00
#
_symmetry.space_group_name_H-M   'P 1'
#
loop_
_entity.id
_entity.type
_entity.pdbx_description
1 polymer ?
#
loop_
_entity_poly.entity_id
_entity_poly.type
_entity_poly.pdbx_seq_one_letter_code
_entity_poly.pdbx_strand_id
1 'polypeptide(L)'
;MRHLLLTLLLALVYGGVIRAQEAEAWLEGTLVSKTDKTPLVNALVALRTAEGQDTHFRTLTDEKGYFLLKATPGKYLLGASFAQQVIVLRPSLDLRSGKLQLGTLPVELTRELEAVVVKHSAPLVRYEGTTLIFGGAAFALARGGSVLDGLKLIPGLQLEGANTLKLYGLSELTVYIDGRPQRMSKDDVISLLQSMSLSELSSVELIREPGVEYGGITTTILNIKRKTTVEEGVKGFTNLIGTYQHYLSEQFSTRVNLSYGRSRSYISYTLGDRRHRETTTFSTGHIDDLRTDSRISHQVGLGTELSLGKGHTLGAQLLGNYADERLLLTQNMSNRLKWSNLYGTLYHTYRANHWALWTTVEGSLGSSDLRREKASSGVANKDENQFARLALDFSHQLSKVFALSLGAEASHVAVDSRITHRTNKSTLREWNIEGYTSLRFRLQKLSGVVGLRIAGEDRKGNLGTGSGEFFRSGSELLPYASLRYTPARDHQISLTHSSSYTRPSYRDLLGYISSASEVLAREGNRHLTTSYRRSLTLNYSYLQAAQLELSYVDTKEPIVEAITQQGGVYVLRRHNLDYSRYLRALLVLPIPIIRQGELSWTASTYLAAQRQWDAGRIDRADYSKVFNAYYVQHKHNLGLPSGWTADLGVTYYSGLMFGLYHMQRQWWVDASVSKRIHDLRITLSAHDLFNTNIARGSYELSSPALAFERNWHSPCLELTLSYSWGKKAVKTHDTRSRKDDTKRLSTDANEGLNISTQSAQ
;
A
#
# COMPACT_ATOMS: atom_id res chain seq x y z
N MET A 1 -26.26 5.30 26.96
CA MET A 1 -24.99 5.14 26.25
C MET A 1 -23.78 5.82 26.93
N ARG A 2 -23.90 7.01 27.56
CA ARG A 2 -22.78 7.67 28.27
C ARG A 2 -22.24 6.88 29.47
N HIS A 3 -23.09 6.15 30.20
CA HIS A 3 -22.70 5.39 31.38
C HIS A 3 -22.09 4.01 31.06
N LEU A 4 -22.39 3.42 29.91
CA LEU A 4 -21.83 2.13 29.51
C LEU A 4 -20.36 2.22 29.03
N LEU A 5 -19.99 3.32 28.38
CA LEU A 5 -18.62 3.59 27.95
C LEU A 5 -17.69 3.93 29.13
N LEU A 6 -18.22 4.60 30.15
CA LEU A 6 -17.43 4.93 31.35
C LEU A 6 -17.19 3.69 32.23
N THR A 7 -18.15 2.78 32.31
CA THR A 7 -17.99 1.52 33.06
C THR A 7 -17.05 0.55 32.35
N LEU A 8 -17.02 0.53 31.01
CA LEU A 8 -16.07 -0.29 30.25
C LEU A 8 -14.64 0.25 30.36
N LEU A 9 -14.47 1.57 30.39
CA LEU A 9 -13.15 2.21 30.60
C LEU A 9 -12.62 2.03 32.02
N LEU A 10 -13.49 2.08 33.03
CA LEU A 10 -13.15 1.83 34.43
C LEU A 10 -12.85 0.35 34.71
N ALA A 11 -13.52 -0.57 34.03
CA ALA A 11 -13.24 -2.02 34.15
C ALA A 11 -11.87 -2.38 33.53
N LEU A 12 -11.40 -1.65 32.49
CA LEU A 12 -10.06 -1.83 31.92
C LEU A 12 -8.92 -1.26 32.79
N VAL A 13 -9.21 -0.29 33.64
CA VAL A 13 -8.21 0.36 34.51
C VAL A 13 -8.08 -0.31 35.88
N TYR A 14 -9.13 -0.99 36.36
CA TYR A 14 -9.15 -1.63 37.69
C TYR A 14 -8.98 -3.14 37.71
N GLY A 15 -8.76 -3.79 36.55
CA GLY A 15 -8.35 -5.20 36.46
C GLY A 15 -6.90 -5.45 36.90
N GLY A 16 -6.45 -4.79 37.97
CA GLY A 16 -5.22 -5.10 38.68
C GLY A 16 -5.34 -6.46 39.36
N VAL A 17 -4.93 -7.51 38.64
CA VAL A 17 -4.80 -8.86 39.18
C VAL A 17 -3.83 -8.83 40.35
N ILE A 18 -4.34 -9.09 41.56
CA ILE A 18 -3.54 -9.53 42.70
C ILE A 18 -2.87 -10.85 42.28
N ARG A 19 -1.65 -10.79 41.77
CA ARG A 19 -0.82 -11.98 41.60
C ARG A 19 -0.41 -12.45 42.99
N ALA A 20 -0.95 -13.56 43.40
CA ALA A 20 -0.32 -14.36 44.41
C ALA A 20 1.12 -14.64 43.97
N GLN A 21 2.09 -14.42 44.82
CA GLN A 21 3.50 -14.67 44.56
C GLN A 21 3.68 -16.17 44.41
N GLU A 22 3.61 -16.70 43.20
CA GLU A 22 3.86 -18.11 42.90
C GLU A 22 5.33 -18.41 43.25
N ALA A 23 5.55 -19.51 43.97
CA ALA A 23 6.88 -19.96 44.29
C ALA A 23 7.68 -20.16 42.99
N GLU A 24 8.85 -19.54 42.88
CA GLU A 24 9.70 -19.61 41.69
C GLU A 24 10.74 -20.70 41.83
N ALA A 25 10.96 -21.42 40.75
CA ALA A 25 12.02 -22.41 40.63
C ALA A 25 12.88 -22.07 39.40
N TRP A 26 14.19 -22.22 39.55
CA TRP A 26 15.18 -21.95 38.51
C TRP A 26 15.92 -23.24 38.16
N LEU A 27 16.07 -23.50 36.86
CA LEU A 27 16.79 -24.67 36.33
C LEU A 27 17.92 -24.18 35.44
N GLU A 28 19.16 -24.61 35.70
CA GLU A 28 20.30 -24.25 34.86
C GLU A 28 21.14 -25.46 34.47
N GLY A 29 21.82 -25.34 33.33
CA GLY A 29 22.71 -26.36 32.84
C GLY A 29 23.41 -25.94 31.54
N THR A 30 24.30 -26.79 31.04
CA THR A 30 25.04 -26.53 29.78
C THR A 30 24.86 -27.74 28.87
N LEU A 31 24.37 -27.50 27.62
CA LEU A 31 24.25 -28.55 26.61
C LEU A 31 25.51 -28.60 25.75
N VAL A 32 26.09 -29.78 25.61
CA VAL A 32 27.25 -30.04 24.75
C VAL A 32 27.02 -31.24 23.87
N SER A 33 27.59 -31.26 22.67
CA SER A 33 27.60 -32.44 21.82
C SER A 33 28.39 -33.57 22.49
N LYS A 34 27.87 -34.76 22.50
CA LYS A 34 28.52 -35.95 23.08
C LYS A 34 29.77 -36.35 22.30
N THR A 35 29.77 -36.08 20.97
CA THR A 35 30.81 -36.53 20.05
C THR A 35 32.09 -35.64 20.10
N ASP A 36 31.94 -34.35 20.08
CA ASP A 36 33.08 -33.40 19.97
C ASP A 36 33.13 -32.41 21.14
N LYS A 37 32.24 -32.54 22.14
CA LYS A 37 32.11 -31.66 23.32
C LYS A 37 31.90 -30.16 22.99
N THR A 38 31.52 -29.83 21.76
CA THR A 38 31.19 -28.45 21.38
C THR A 38 29.88 -28.00 22.04
N PRO A 39 29.78 -26.75 22.48
CA PRO A 39 28.55 -26.20 23.02
C PRO A 39 27.42 -26.20 21.98
N LEU A 40 26.21 -26.59 22.38
CA LEU A 40 25.04 -26.52 21.53
C LEU A 40 24.41 -25.14 21.68
N VAL A 41 24.73 -24.25 20.77
CA VAL A 41 24.29 -22.84 20.76
C VAL A 41 22.89 -22.73 20.16
N ASN A 42 22.01 -21.94 20.77
CA ASN A 42 20.61 -21.77 20.34
C ASN A 42 19.79 -23.08 20.36
N ALA A 43 20.10 -24.02 21.21
CA ALA A 43 19.24 -25.17 21.46
C ALA A 43 18.04 -24.75 22.32
N LEU A 44 16.84 -25.10 21.89
CA LEU A 44 15.62 -24.82 22.64
C LEU A 44 15.50 -25.84 23.77
N VAL A 45 15.54 -25.38 25.00
CA VAL A 45 15.31 -26.18 26.21
C VAL A 45 13.91 -25.92 26.73
N ALA A 46 13.10 -26.96 26.94
CA ALA A 46 11.71 -26.81 27.36
C ALA A 46 11.33 -27.87 28.42
N LEU A 47 10.45 -27.45 29.32
CA LEU A 47 9.77 -28.37 30.25
C LEU A 47 8.42 -28.79 29.64
N ARG A 48 8.13 -30.08 29.77
CA ARG A 48 6.82 -30.67 29.46
C ARG A 48 6.18 -31.23 30.72
N THR A 49 4.86 -31.35 30.72
CA THR A 49 4.18 -32.06 31.83
C THR A 49 4.60 -33.51 31.89
N ALA A 50 4.32 -34.20 32.99
CA ALA A 50 4.62 -35.64 33.12
C ALA A 50 3.94 -36.48 32.03
N GLU A 51 2.80 -36.00 31.48
CA GLU A 51 2.04 -36.61 30.40
C GLU A 51 2.59 -36.22 29.01
N GLY A 52 3.69 -35.43 28.93
CA GLY A 52 4.35 -35.04 27.69
C GLY A 52 3.77 -33.82 26.98
N GLN A 53 2.83 -33.09 27.58
CA GLN A 53 2.26 -31.88 27.00
C GLN A 53 3.23 -30.71 27.11
N ASP A 54 3.28 -29.86 26.07
CA ASP A 54 4.13 -28.68 26.04
C ASP A 54 3.68 -27.63 27.06
N THR A 55 4.64 -27.11 27.83
CA THR A 55 4.41 -25.95 28.71
C THR A 55 4.98 -24.67 28.09
N HIS A 56 4.68 -23.54 28.71
CA HIS A 56 5.28 -22.26 28.32
C HIS A 56 6.71 -22.06 28.85
N PHE A 57 7.21 -22.98 29.70
CA PHE A 57 8.56 -22.88 30.28
C PHE A 57 9.60 -23.38 29.29
N ARG A 58 10.29 -22.43 28.63
CA ARG A 58 11.31 -22.70 27.63
C ARG A 58 12.33 -21.58 27.55
N THR A 59 13.55 -21.91 27.16
CA THR A 59 14.67 -20.97 26.97
C THR A 59 15.58 -21.47 25.85
N LEU A 60 16.50 -20.64 25.38
CA LEU A 60 17.53 -21.00 24.43
C LEU A 60 18.89 -21.05 25.13
N THR A 61 19.77 -21.93 24.69
CA THR A 61 21.17 -21.94 25.12
C THR A 61 21.97 -20.78 24.50
N ASP A 62 22.89 -20.22 25.27
CA ASP A 62 23.78 -19.15 24.83
C ASP A 62 24.99 -19.69 24.00
N GLU A 63 25.95 -18.80 23.69
CA GLU A 63 27.16 -19.14 22.93
C GLU A 63 28.06 -20.20 23.61
N LYS A 64 27.90 -20.44 24.90
CA LYS A 64 28.60 -21.47 25.67
C LYS A 64 27.74 -22.71 25.87
N GLY A 65 26.56 -22.79 25.25
CA GLY A 65 25.61 -23.85 25.45
C GLY A 65 24.88 -23.82 26.79
N TYR A 66 25.05 -22.75 27.60
CA TYR A 66 24.43 -22.57 28.89
C TYR A 66 22.95 -22.12 28.74
N PHE A 67 22.10 -22.63 29.60
CA PHE A 67 20.70 -22.22 29.70
C PHE A 67 20.30 -21.95 31.15
N LEU A 68 19.40 -20.97 31.30
CA LEU A 68 18.73 -20.67 32.55
C LEU A 68 17.21 -20.60 32.29
N LEU A 69 16.43 -21.46 32.94
CA LEU A 69 15.01 -21.59 32.74
C LEU A 69 14.28 -21.33 34.04
N LYS A 70 13.29 -20.46 34.02
CA LYS A 70 12.42 -20.15 35.13
C LYS A 70 11.09 -20.90 34.96
N ALA A 71 10.62 -21.59 36.02
CA ALA A 71 9.36 -22.31 36.01
C ALA A 71 8.71 -22.29 37.39
N THR A 72 7.50 -22.80 37.50
CA THR A 72 6.86 -23.10 38.77
C THR A 72 7.34 -24.46 39.29
N PRO A 73 7.39 -24.69 40.63
CA PRO A 73 7.67 -26.00 41.19
C PRO A 73 6.67 -27.05 40.69
N GLY A 74 7.19 -28.23 40.34
CA GLY A 74 6.37 -29.31 39.78
C GLY A 74 7.20 -30.47 39.22
N LYS A 75 6.53 -31.49 38.76
CA LYS A 75 7.16 -32.64 38.06
C LYS A 75 7.09 -32.42 36.57
N TYR A 76 8.23 -32.45 35.92
CA TYR A 76 8.37 -32.13 34.50
C TYR A 76 9.24 -33.20 33.80
N LEU A 77 9.09 -33.26 32.48
CA LEU A 77 10.03 -33.84 31.55
C LEU A 77 10.88 -32.72 30.99
N LEU A 78 12.20 -32.80 31.06
CA LEU A 78 13.11 -31.85 30.44
C LEU A 78 13.52 -32.33 29.06
N GLY A 79 13.20 -31.60 28.06
CA GLY A 79 13.59 -31.83 26.68
C GLY A 79 14.44 -30.70 26.11
N ALA A 80 15.22 -31.01 25.06
CA ALA A 80 15.86 -30.04 24.23
C ALA A 80 15.51 -30.30 22.76
N SER A 81 15.45 -29.26 21.97
CA SER A 81 15.33 -29.36 20.52
C SER A 81 16.50 -28.63 19.89
N PHE A 82 17.26 -29.35 19.08
CA PHE A 82 18.40 -28.84 18.35
C PHE A 82 18.42 -29.47 16.96
N ALA A 83 18.54 -28.63 15.91
CA ALA A 83 18.63 -29.08 14.52
C ALA A 83 17.50 -30.05 14.10
N GLN A 84 16.24 -29.75 14.48
CA GLN A 84 15.03 -30.56 14.25
C GLN A 84 14.98 -31.91 14.99
N GLN A 85 15.94 -32.20 15.83
CA GLN A 85 15.88 -33.36 16.72
C GLN A 85 15.30 -32.93 18.07
N VAL A 86 14.31 -33.67 18.54
CA VAL A 86 13.77 -33.53 19.90
C VAL A 86 14.45 -34.61 20.79
N ILE A 87 15.12 -34.15 21.81
CA ILE A 87 15.94 -34.99 22.69
C ILE A 87 15.37 -34.89 24.10
N VAL A 88 15.10 -36.03 24.72
CA VAL A 88 14.72 -36.08 26.11
C VAL A 88 15.97 -36.07 26.98
N LEU A 89 16.20 -34.95 27.68
CA LEU A 89 17.38 -34.79 28.57
C LEU A 89 17.17 -35.45 29.92
N ARG A 90 15.95 -35.35 30.49
CA ARG A 90 15.50 -35.99 31.72
C ARG A 90 14.04 -36.39 31.59
N PRO A 91 13.68 -37.66 31.65
CA PRO A 91 12.29 -38.12 31.51
C PRO A 91 11.42 -37.78 32.73
N SER A 92 12.04 -37.54 33.88
CA SER A 92 11.37 -37.08 35.09
C SER A 92 12.30 -36.13 35.86
N LEU A 93 11.81 -34.93 36.16
CA LEU A 93 12.50 -33.88 36.91
C LEU A 93 11.53 -33.33 37.96
N ASP A 94 11.87 -33.48 39.26
CA ASP A 94 11.12 -32.86 40.35
C ASP A 94 11.74 -31.48 40.65
N LEU A 95 11.11 -30.46 40.16
CA LEU A 95 11.56 -29.07 40.29
C LEU A 95 10.93 -28.44 41.55
N ARG A 96 11.74 -28.17 42.56
CA ARG A 96 11.32 -27.52 43.82
C ARG A 96 11.65 -26.02 43.77
N SER A 97 11.04 -25.24 44.65
CA SER A 97 11.38 -23.84 44.80
C SER A 97 12.87 -23.66 45.12
N GLY A 98 13.52 -22.72 44.42
CA GLY A 98 14.96 -22.50 44.49
C GLY A 98 15.68 -22.78 43.16
N LYS A 99 17.00 -22.95 43.20
CA LYS A 99 17.84 -23.11 42.00
C LYS A 99 18.36 -24.54 41.90
N LEU A 100 18.03 -25.22 40.81
CA LEU A 100 18.50 -26.57 40.48
C LEU A 100 19.56 -26.51 39.38
N GLN A 101 20.79 -26.99 39.69
CA GLN A 101 21.88 -27.08 38.73
C GLN A 101 22.00 -28.48 38.15
N LEU A 102 21.90 -28.64 36.85
CA LEU A 102 22.02 -29.94 36.16
C LEU A 102 23.45 -30.21 35.65
N GLY A 103 24.36 -29.22 35.75
CA GLY A 103 25.70 -29.35 35.22
C GLY A 103 25.75 -29.49 33.69
N THR A 104 26.78 -30.16 33.16
CA THR A 104 26.93 -30.39 31.74
C THR A 104 26.14 -31.58 31.26
N LEU A 105 25.26 -31.40 30.31
CA LEU A 105 24.39 -32.41 29.73
C LEU A 105 24.90 -32.77 28.31
N PRO A 106 25.54 -33.96 28.13
CA PRO A 106 25.97 -34.39 26.81
C PRO A 106 24.79 -34.88 25.97
N VAL A 107 24.66 -34.38 24.77
CA VAL A 107 23.62 -34.65 23.80
C VAL A 107 24.17 -35.46 22.63
N GLU A 108 23.58 -36.60 22.33
CA GLU A 108 23.95 -37.42 21.17
C GLU A 108 23.17 -36.93 19.94
N LEU A 109 23.91 -36.38 18.96
CA LEU A 109 23.32 -35.96 17.72
C LEU A 109 23.51 -37.02 16.65
N THR A 110 22.40 -37.62 16.19
CA THR A 110 22.44 -38.60 15.12
C THR A 110 22.48 -37.90 13.74
N ARG A 111 23.68 -37.90 13.14
CA ARG A 111 24.01 -37.61 11.74
C ARG A 111 24.21 -36.16 11.29
N GLU A 112 25.12 -36.05 10.31
CA GLU A 112 25.52 -34.84 9.60
C GLU A 112 24.38 -33.90 9.24
N LEU A 113 24.47 -32.67 9.73
CA LEU A 113 23.50 -31.61 9.49
C LEU A 113 23.96 -30.77 8.31
N GLU A 114 23.26 -30.84 7.21
CA GLU A 114 23.15 -29.64 6.37
C GLU A 114 22.72 -28.49 7.27
N ALA A 115 23.47 -27.39 7.27
CA ALA A 115 23.21 -26.24 8.10
C ALA A 115 21.75 -25.76 7.90
N VAL A 116 20.87 -26.12 8.84
CA VAL A 116 19.52 -25.59 8.88
C VAL A 116 19.61 -24.16 9.41
N VAL A 117 19.56 -23.21 8.51
CA VAL A 117 19.33 -21.82 8.84
C VAL A 117 17.97 -21.76 9.52
N VAL A 118 17.94 -21.63 10.85
CA VAL A 118 16.70 -21.30 11.59
C VAL A 118 16.24 -19.94 11.06
N LYS A 119 15.35 -19.95 10.10
CA LYS A 119 14.63 -18.76 9.69
C LYS A 119 13.72 -18.41 10.86
N HIS A 120 14.14 -17.45 11.66
CA HIS A 120 13.20 -16.70 12.47
C HIS A 120 12.11 -16.26 11.52
N SER A 121 10.91 -16.80 11.63
CA SER A 121 9.79 -16.34 10.82
C SER A 121 9.49 -14.92 11.28
N ALA A 122 9.98 -13.94 10.53
CA ALA A 122 9.59 -12.56 10.75
C ALA A 122 8.06 -12.49 10.83
N PRO A 123 7.50 -11.67 11.71
CA PRO A 123 6.05 -11.51 11.81
C PRO A 123 5.50 -11.20 10.44
N LEU A 124 4.37 -11.83 10.06
CA LEU A 124 3.74 -11.63 8.74
C LEU A 124 3.42 -10.18 8.47
N VAL A 125 3.05 -9.48 9.53
CA VAL A 125 2.67 -8.06 9.52
C VAL A 125 3.31 -7.40 10.72
N ARG A 126 3.90 -6.23 10.54
CA ARG A 126 4.45 -5.42 11.62
C ARG A 126 4.09 -3.96 11.42
N TYR A 127 4.03 -3.23 12.51
CA TYR A 127 3.81 -1.79 12.53
C TYR A 127 5.07 -1.03 12.86
N GLU A 128 5.35 0.01 12.09
CA GLU A 128 6.40 0.97 12.39
C GLU A 128 5.84 2.39 12.30
N GLY A 129 5.46 2.97 13.43
CA GLY A 129 4.73 4.25 13.46
C GLY A 129 3.35 4.10 12.80
N THR A 130 3.08 4.92 11.80
CA THR A 130 1.87 4.87 10.97
C THR A 130 2.02 3.95 9.74
N THR A 131 3.18 3.31 9.59
CA THR A 131 3.47 2.39 8.49
C THR A 131 3.14 0.97 8.88
N LEU A 132 2.35 0.31 8.05
CA LEU A 132 2.03 -1.11 8.16
C LEU A 132 2.87 -1.88 7.13
N ILE A 133 3.71 -2.81 7.60
CA ILE A 133 4.65 -3.56 6.77
C ILE A 133 4.20 -5.02 6.70
N PHE A 134 3.95 -5.46 5.48
CA PHE A 134 3.67 -6.86 5.14
C PHE A 134 4.95 -7.50 4.61
N GLY A 135 5.54 -8.41 5.37
CA GLY A 135 6.71 -9.17 4.93
C GLY A 135 6.36 -10.18 3.82
N GLY A 136 7.37 -10.64 3.06
CA GLY A 136 7.16 -11.60 1.96
C GLY A 136 6.42 -12.88 2.37
N ALA A 137 6.55 -13.31 3.63
CA ALA A 137 5.81 -14.45 4.18
C ALA A 137 4.29 -14.21 4.29
N ALA A 138 3.83 -12.95 4.39
CA ALA A 138 2.40 -12.60 4.40
C ALA A 138 1.70 -12.95 3.07
N PHE A 139 2.47 -13.07 2.00
CA PHE A 139 1.98 -13.36 0.66
C PHE A 139 2.13 -14.84 0.26
N ALA A 140 2.39 -15.73 1.22
CA ALA A 140 2.59 -17.15 0.93
C ALA A 140 1.40 -17.80 0.20
N LEU A 141 0.17 -17.36 0.50
CA LEU A 141 -1.05 -17.85 -0.16
C LEU A 141 -1.17 -17.42 -1.62
N ALA A 142 -0.58 -16.29 -2.00
CA ALA A 142 -0.55 -15.82 -3.40
C ALA A 142 0.73 -16.26 -4.16
N ARG A 143 1.54 -17.16 -3.59
CA ARG A 143 2.79 -17.61 -4.22
C ARG A 143 2.55 -18.16 -5.63
N GLY A 144 3.36 -17.70 -6.58
CA GLY A 144 3.23 -18.01 -8.01
C GLY A 144 2.34 -17.03 -8.78
N GLY A 145 1.66 -16.11 -8.10
CA GLY A 145 0.87 -15.04 -8.71
C GLY A 145 1.66 -13.75 -8.95
N SER A 146 0.95 -12.72 -9.41
CA SER A 146 1.45 -11.36 -9.59
C SER A 146 1.58 -10.61 -8.26
N VAL A 147 2.27 -9.46 -8.29
CA VAL A 147 2.29 -8.54 -7.13
C VAL A 147 0.87 -8.09 -6.79
N LEU A 148 0.02 -7.81 -7.78
CA LEU A 148 -1.38 -7.42 -7.53
C LEU A 148 -2.16 -8.50 -6.79
N ASP A 149 -1.95 -9.79 -7.09
CA ASP A 149 -2.60 -10.90 -6.36
C ASP A 149 -2.16 -10.94 -4.90
N GLY A 150 -0.89 -10.65 -4.64
CA GLY A 150 -0.40 -10.46 -3.28
C GLY A 150 -1.07 -9.30 -2.57
N LEU A 151 -1.24 -8.17 -3.24
CA LEU A 151 -1.87 -6.99 -2.67
C LEU A 151 -3.33 -7.22 -2.29
N LYS A 152 -4.07 -8.05 -3.03
CA LYS A 152 -5.46 -8.44 -2.69
C LYS A 152 -5.57 -9.13 -1.33
N LEU A 153 -4.47 -9.76 -0.84
CA LEU A 153 -4.42 -10.36 0.50
C LEU A 153 -4.23 -9.33 1.63
N ILE A 154 -3.79 -8.11 1.29
CA ILE A 154 -3.62 -7.05 2.28
C ILE A 154 -5.00 -6.61 2.76
N PRO A 155 -5.25 -6.73 4.06
CA PRO A 155 -6.53 -6.37 4.63
C PRO A 155 -6.77 -4.86 4.52
N GLY A 156 -8.00 -4.46 4.16
CA GLY A 156 -8.37 -3.06 3.92
C GLY A 156 -8.00 -2.56 2.52
N LEU A 157 -7.15 -3.25 1.78
CA LEU A 157 -6.84 -2.91 0.40
C LEU A 157 -7.89 -3.49 -0.54
N GLN A 158 -8.39 -2.63 -1.43
CA GLN A 158 -9.43 -2.96 -2.40
C GLN A 158 -9.03 -2.45 -3.77
N LEU A 159 -9.40 -3.20 -4.80
CA LEU A 159 -9.39 -2.74 -6.17
C LEU A 159 -10.82 -2.38 -6.54
N GLU A 160 -11.13 -1.09 -6.65
CA GLU A 160 -12.42 -0.60 -7.09
C GLU A 160 -12.44 -0.47 -8.61
N GLY A 161 -13.41 -1.10 -9.24
CA GLY A 161 -13.39 -1.26 -10.69
C GLY A 161 -12.14 -2.02 -11.13
N ALA A 162 -11.62 -1.68 -12.31
CA ALA A 162 -10.45 -2.34 -12.88
C ALA A 162 -9.11 -1.68 -12.53
N ASN A 163 -9.11 -0.48 -11.93
CA ASN A 163 -7.90 0.35 -11.93
C ASN A 163 -7.62 1.18 -10.68
N THR A 164 -8.51 1.23 -9.70
CA THR A 164 -8.33 2.11 -8.54
C THR A 164 -8.07 1.32 -7.28
N LEU A 165 -6.83 1.38 -6.77
CA LEU A 165 -6.50 0.85 -5.45
C LEU A 165 -6.98 1.83 -4.38
N LYS A 166 -7.79 1.35 -3.47
CA LYS A 166 -8.30 2.11 -2.32
C LYS A 166 -7.97 1.42 -1.01
N LEU A 167 -7.75 2.21 0.02
CA LEU A 167 -7.64 1.73 1.39
C LEU A 167 -8.95 2.01 2.12
N TYR A 168 -9.56 0.97 2.68
CA TYR A 168 -10.86 1.01 3.38
C TYR A 168 -11.98 1.64 2.52
N GLY A 169 -11.87 1.56 1.19
CA GLY A 169 -12.80 2.17 0.24
C GLY A 169 -12.87 3.70 0.25
N LEU A 170 -12.10 4.36 1.11
CA LEU A 170 -12.18 5.81 1.35
C LEU A 170 -11.02 6.58 0.76
N SER A 171 -9.82 6.04 0.79
CA SER A 171 -8.60 6.74 0.38
C SER A 171 -7.96 6.07 -0.82
N GLU A 172 -7.74 6.82 -1.88
CA GLU A 172 -6.90 6.37 -2.99
C GLU A 172 -5.45 6.23 -2.55
N LEU A 173 -4.73 5.32 -3.19
CA LEU A 173 -3.35 5.02 -2.88
C LEU A 173 -2.42 5.55 -3.97
N THR A 174 -1.31 6.16 -3.55
CA THR A 174 -0.19 6.42 -4.45
C THR A 174 0.79 5.26 -4.37
N VAL A 175 1.07 4.62 -5.52
CA VAL A 175 1.97 3.46 -5.58
C VAL A 175 3.41 3.93 -5.74
N TYR A 176 4.27 3.38 -4.89
CA TYR A 176 5.73 3.53 -4.95
C TYR A 176 6.37 2.15 -5.18
N ILE A 177 7.47 2.12 -5.89
CA ILE A 177 8.32 0.93 -6.03
C ILE A 177 9.73 1.30 -5.59
N ASP A 178 10.24 0.61 -4.57
CA ASP A 178 11.54 0.89 -3.94
C ASP A 178 11.72 2.35 -3.53
N GLY A 179 10.66 2.96 -2.99
CA GLY A 179 10.64 4.36 -2.54
C GLY A 179 10.45 5.39 -3.64
N ARG A 180 10.16 5.01 -4.88
CA ARG A 180 9.94 5.91 -6.02
C ARG A 180 8.48 5.93 -6.44
N PRO A 181 7.84 7.10 -6.57
CA PRO A 181 6.46 7.21 -7.00
C PRO A 181 6.28 6.73 -8.43
N GLN A 182 5.20 6.01 -8.70
CA GLN A 182 4.81 5.62 -10.06
C GLN A 182 3.86 6.68 -10.61
N ARG A 183 4.42 7.64 -11.36
CA ARG A 183 3.70 8.82 -11.91
C ARG A 183 3.06 8.52 -13.27
N MET A 184 2.25 7.49 -13.33
CA MET A 184 1.54 7.05 -14.54
C MET A 184 0.04 6.97 -14.26
N SER A 185 -0.77 6.67 -15.28
CA SER A 185 -2.21 6.48 -15.08
C SER A 185 -2.50 5.30 -14.13
N LYS A 186 -3.67 5.32 -13.48
CA LYS A 186 -4.08 4.24 -12.57
C LYS A 186 -4.09 2.88 -13.29
N ASP A 187 -4.60 2.83 -14.51
CA ASP A 187 -4.60 1.62 -15.35
C ASP A 187 -3.18 1.09 -15.59
N ASP A 188 -2.25 1.99 -15.88
CA ASP A 188 -0.85 1.62 -16.14
C ASP A 188 -0.15 1.09 -14.90
N VAL A 189 -0.45 1.66 -13.72
CA VAL A 189 0.04 1.15 -12.44
C VAL A 189 -0.46 -0.27 -12.20
N ILE A 190 -1.76 -0.53 -12.40
CA ILE A 190 -2.33 -1.87 -12.24
C ILE A 190 -1.69 -2.85 -13.22
N SER A 191 -1.56 -2.47 -14.48
CA SER A 191 -0.90 -3.31 -15.51
C SER A 191 0.55 -3.63 -15.14
N LEU A 192 1.29 -2.65 -14.61
CA LEU A 192 2.64 -2.86 -14.10
C LEU A 192 2.67 -3.88 -12.95
N LEU A 193 1.77 -3.75 -11.97
CA LEU A 193 1.69 -4.67 -10.82
C LEU A 193 1.28 -6.09 -11.23
N GLN A 194 0.44 -6.22 -12.24
CA GLN A 194 0.06 -7.51 -12.83
C GLN A 194 1.19 -8.19 -13.60
N SER A 195 2.10 -7.40 -14.19
CA SER A 195 3.27 -7.92 -14.90
C SER A 195 4.42 -8.34 -13.98
N MET A 196 4.43 -7.90 -12.72
CA MET A 196 5.48 -8.21 -11.74
C MET A 196 5.16 -9.51 -11.00
N SER A 197 6.14 -10.43 -10.93
CA SER A 197 6.00 -11.65 -10.14
C SER A 197 6.04 -11.33 -8.64
N LEU A 198 5.15 -11.96 -7.87
CA LEU A 198 5.18 -11.90 -6.40
C LEU A 198 6.53 -12.40 -5.83
N SER A 199 7.24 -13.25 -6.54
CA SER A 199 8.56 -13.75 -6.13
C SER A 199 9.63 -12.64 -6.06
N GLU A 200 9.44 -11.52 -6.76
CA GLU A 200 10.30 -10.34 -6.73
C GLU A 200 10.11 -9.52 -5.46
N LEU A 201 9.00 -9.73 -4.74
CA LEU A 201 8.60 -8.93 -3.60
C LEU A 201 9.39 -9.31 -2.34
N SER A 202 9.94 -8.31 -1.65
CA SER A 202 10.49 -8.42 -0.30
C SER A 202 9.44 -8.10 0.76
N SER A 203 8.79 -6.95 0.62
CA SER A 203 7.72 -6.47 1.51
C SER A 203 6.84 -5.46 0.81
N VAL A 204 5.69 -5.19 1.40
CA VAL A 204 4.82 -4.05 1.06
C VAL A 204 4.66 -3.18 2.29
N GLU A 205 4.85 -1.89 2.11
CA GLU A 205 4.72 -0.88 3.16
C GLU A 205 3.50 -0.01 2.86
N LEU A 206 2.56 0.04 3.78
CA LEU A 206 1.40 0.91 3.72
C LEU A 206 1.63 2.10 4.66
N ILE A 207 1.99 3.26 4.08
CA ILE A 207 2.34 4.48 4.80
C ILE A 207 1.11 5.40 4.80
N ARG A 208 0.42 5.49 5.93
CA ARG A 208 -0.85 6.24 6.03
C ARG A 208 -0.68 7.72 6.28
N GLU A 209 0.37 8.09 7.00
CA GLU A 209 0.75 9.48 7.26
C GLU A 209 2.18 9.68 6.76
N PRO A 210 2.37 9.98 5.46
CA PRO A 210 3.69 10.13 4.87
C PRO A 210 4.49 11.26 5.53
N GLY A 211 5.79 11.03 5.75
CA GLY A 211 6.72 12.03 6.23
C GLY A 211 7.09 13.06 5.15
N VAL A 212 7.89 14.04 5.55
CA VAL A 212 8.28 15.17 4.67
C VAL A 212 9.06 14.73 3.42
N GLU A 213 9.70 13.57 3.46
CA GLU A 213 10.48 13.00 2.36
C GLU A 213 9.63 12.49 1.19
N TYR A 214 8.35 12.21 1.42
CA TYR A 214 7.43 11.72 0.38
C TYR A 214 6.73 12.83 -0.41
N GLY A 215 7.13 14.07 -0.25
CA GLY A 215 6.48 15.23 -0.85
C GLY A 215 5.24 15.67 -0.06
N GLY A 216 4.50 16.61 -0.61
CA GLY A 216 3.26 17.11 -0.01
C GLY A 216 2.04 16.26 -0.32
N ILE A 217 2.16 14.94 -0.40
CA ILE A 217 1.10 14.02 -0.82
C ILE A 217 0.03 13.89 0.26
N THR A 218 -1.24 14.01 -0.13
CA THR A 218 -2.40 13.82 0.77
C THR A 218 -2.89 12.39 0.84
N THR A 219 -2.48 11.51 -0.08
CA THR A 219 -2.92 10.12 -0.16
C THR A 219 -2.00 9.20 0.62
N THR A 220 -2.53 8.07 1.06
CA THR A 220 -1.74 6.98 1.62
C THR A 220 -0.81 6.40 0.55
N ILE A 221 0.42 6.06 0.93
CA ILE A 221 1.42 5.46 0.05
C ILE A 221 1.42 3.94 0.21
N LEU A 222 1.37 3.23 -0.92
CA LEU A 222 1.64 1.81 -1.03
C LEU A 222 3.03 1.62 -1.63
N ASN A 223 4.03 1.34 -0.81
CA ASN A 223 5.41 1.18 -1.26
C ASN A 223 5.78 -0.31 -1.39
N ILE A 224 6.06 -0.72 -2.60
CA ILE A 224 6.43 -2.09 -2.96
C ILE A 224 7.95 -2.20 -2.91
N LYS A 225 8.49 -2.99 -2.00
CA LYS A 225 9.92 -3.26 -1.88
C LYS A 225 10.28 -4.53 -2.61
N ARG A 226 11.18 -4.45 -3.56
CA ARG A 226 11.71 -5.60 -4.28
C ARG A 226 12.89 -6.22 -3.53
N LYS A 227 13.18 -7.48 -3.78
CA LYS A 227 14.34 -8.17 -3.23
C LYS A 227 15.62 -7.57 -3.79
N THR A 228 16.58 -7.30 -2.91
CA THR A 228 17.89 -6.77 -3.30
C THR A 228 18.84 -7.85 -3.81
N THR A 229 18.73 -9.07 -3.28
CA THR A 229 19.50 -10.24 -3.73
C THR A 229 18.72 -10.95 -4.82
N VAL A 230 19.22 -10.91 -6.05
CA VAL A 230 18.65 -11.63 -7.19
C VAL A 230 19.68 -12.65 -7.64
N GLU A 231 19.24 -13.89 -7.82
CA GLU A 231 20.05 -14.95 -8.43
C GLU A 231 20.33 -14.59 -9.89
N GLU A 232 21.53 -14.84 -10.36
CA GLU A 232 21.92 -14.64 -11.76
C GLU A 232 21.09 -15.52 -12.70
N GLY A 233 20.77 -15.02 -13.88
CA GLY A 233 20.05 -15.73 -14.90
C GLY A 233 18.91 -14.97 -15.53
N VAL A 234 18.10 -15.70 -16.28
CA VAL A 234 16.89 -15.19 -16.94
C VAL A 234 15.67 -15.76 -16.23
N LYS A 235 14.79 -14.90 -15.75
CA LYS A 235 13.54 -15.27 -15.13
C LYS A 235 12.38 -14.52 -15.80
N GLY A 236 11.36 -15.25 -16.15
CA GLY A 236 10.16 -14.66 -16.75
C GLY A 236 8.93 -14.92 -15.89
N PHE A 237 7.96 -14.05 -16.08
CA PHE A 237 6.63 -14.15 -15.50
C PHE A 237 5.62 -13.78 -16.56
N THR A 238 4.64 -14.63 -16.78
CA THR A 238 3.56 -14.42 -17.75
C THR A 238 2.23 -14.57 -17.04
N ASN A 239 1.32 -13.65 -17.29
CA ASN A 239 0.00 -13.61 -16.68
C ASN A 239 -1.07 -13.43 -17.75
N LEU A 240 -2.09 -14.30 -17.76
CA LEU A 240 -3.26 -14.24 -18.61
C LEU A 240 -4.48 -14.06 -17.70
N ILE A 241 -5.30 -13.07 -17.98
CA ILE A 241 -6.52 -12.78 -17.23
C ILE A 241 -7.68 -12.72 -18.23
N GLY A 242 -8.70 -13.51 -17.97
CA GLY A 242 -9.98 -13.42 -18.65
C GLY A 242 -11.06 -13.04 -17.66
N THR A 243 -11.75 -11.94 -17.87
CA THR A 243 -12.84 -11.47 -17.00
C THR A 243 -14.14 -11.46 -17.78
N TYR A 244 -15.11 -12.23 -17.32
CA TYR A 244 -16.47 -12.21 -17.84
C TYR A 244 -17.39 -11.46 -16.88
N GLN A 245 -17.88 -10.32 -17.32
CA GLN A 245 -18.87 -9.51 -16.60
C GLN A 245 -20.18 -9.52 -17.40
N HIS A 246 -20.36 -8.64 -18.35
CA HIS A 246 -21.38 -8.64 -19.39
C HIS A 246 -20.75 -8.97 -20.76
N TYR A 247 -19.49 -8.63 -20.88
CA TYR A 247 -18.61 -8.92 -22.01
C TYR A 247 -17.36 -9.63 -21.51
N LEU A 248 -16.70 -10.35 -22.38
CA LEU A 248 -15.37 -10.90 -22.11
C LEU A 248 -14.34 -9.78 -22.27
N SER A 249 -13.52 -9.61 -21.26
CA SER A 249 -12.32 -8.77 -21.25
C SER A 249 -11.10 -9.64 -21.06
N GLU A 250 -10.03 -9.36 -21.78
CA GLU A 250 -8.83 -10.17 -21.79
C GLU A 250 -7.59 -9.32 -21.54
N GLN A 251 -6.64 -9.85 -20.77
CA GLN A 251 -5.36 -9.22 -20.59
C GLN A 251 -4.23 -10.25 -20.63
N PHE A 252 -3.22 -9.93 -21.39
CA PHE A 252 -1.95 -10.65 -21.44
C PHE A 252 -0.85 -9.75 -20.90
N SER A 253 -0.04 -10.23 -19.98
CA SER A 253 1.17 -9.54 -19.54
C SER A 253 2.34 -10.49 -19.40
N THR A 254 3.51 -10.04 -19.81
CA THR A 254 4.75 -10.78 -19.65
C THR A 254 5.90 -9.87 -19.24
N ARG A 255 6.78 -10.39 -18.40
CA ARG A 255 7.99 -9.69 -17.95
C ARG A 255 9.15 -10.66 -17.92
N VAL A 256 10.26 -10.26 -18.50
CA VAL A 256 11.53 -10.98 -18.48
C VAL A 256 12.54 -10.18 -17.70
N ASN A 257 13.07 -10.77 -16.65
CA ASN A 257 14.12 -10.19 -15.82
C ASN A 257 15.45 -10.88 -16.16
N LEU A 258 16.46 -10.07 -16.41
CA LEU A 258 17.82 -10.46 -16.74
C LEU A 258 18.75 -9.98 -15.62
N SER A 259 19.45 -10.89 -14.98
CA SER A 259 20.41 -10.57 -13.94
C SER A 259 21.75 -11.21 -14.28
N TYR A 260 22.77 -10.37 -14.47
CA TYR A 260 24.11 -10.82 -14.80
C TYR A 260 25.16 -9.94 -14.12
N GLY A 261 25.98 -10.53 -13.27
CA GLY A 261 26.99 -9.82 -12.52
C GLY A 261 26.43 -8.64 -11.72
N ARG A 262 26.76 -7.42 -12.15
CA ARG A 262 26.35 -6.17 -11.51
C ARG A 262 25.12 -5.53 -12.16
N SER A 263 24.59 -6.13 -13.22
CA SER A 263 23.47 -5.59 -13.99
C SER A 263 22.18 -6.35 -13.70
N ARG A 264 21.10 -5.63 -13.56
CA ARG A 264 19.73 -6.12 -13.48
C ARG A 264 18.89 -5.36 -14.47
N SER A 265 18.30 -6.05 -15.42
CA SER A 265 17.48 -5.44 -16.44
C SER A 265 16.16 -6.17 -16.57
N TYR A 266 15.16 -5.49 -17.06
CA TYR A 266 13.89 -6.13 -17.41
C TYR A 266 13.30 -5.54 -18.68
N ILE A 267 12.51 -6.35 -19.35
CA ILE A 267 11.56 -5.96 -20.36
C ILE A 267 10.18 -6.49 -19.98
N SER A 268 9.16 -5.69 -20.13
CA SER A 268 7.77 -6.09 -19.89
C SER A 268 6.85 -5.59 -21.00
N TYR A 269 5.82 -6.37 -21.28
CA TYR A 269 4.77 -6.03 -22.20
C TYR A 269 3.42 -6.42 -21.62
N THR A 270 2.44 -5.53 -21.74
CA THR A 270 1.04 -5.80 -21.39
C THR A 270 0.14 -5.38 -22.53
N LEU A 271 -0.75 -6.29 -22.94
CA LEU A 271 -1.85 -6.07 -23.86
C LEU A 271 -3.15 -6.25 -23.08
N GLY A 272 -4.06 -5.29 -23.14
CA GLY A 272 -5.41 -5.39 -22.58
C GLY A 272 -6.48 -5.10 -23.62
N ASP A 273 -7.50 -5.95 -23.71
CA ASP A 273 -8.78 -5.69 -24.34
C ASP A 273 -9.85 -5.70 -23.25
N ARG A 274 -10.27 -4.52 -22.83
CA ARG A 274 -11.27 -4.34 -21.78
C ARG A 274 -12.59 -3.90 -22.39
N ARG A 275 -13.67 -4.54 -21.96
CA ARG A 275 -15.03 -4.15 -22.27
C ARG A 275 -15.84 -4.03 -20.98
N HIS A 276 -16.47 -2.90 -20.79
CA HIS A 276 -17.20 -2.60 -19.57
C HIS A 276 -18.54 -1.98 -19.90
N ARG A 277 -19.53 -2.28 -19.08
CA ARG A 277 -20.88 -1.69 -19.14
C ARG A 277 -21.21 -1.03 -17.81
N GLU A 278 -21.76 0.15 -17.90
CA GLU A 278 -22.21 0.92 -16.75
C GLU A 278 -23.58 1.53 -17.09
N THR A 279 -24.47 1.56 -16.10
CA THR A 279 -25.76 2.24 -16.21
C THR A 279 -25.87 3.26 -15.08
N THR A 280 -26.19 4.51 -15.40
CA THR A 280 -26.48 5.54 -14.41
C THR A 280 -27.89 6.08 -14.67
N THR A 281 -28.77 5.96 -13.67
CA THR A 281 -30.15 6.46 -13.69
C THR A 281 -30.27 7.64 -12.75
N PHE A 282 -30.86 8.75 -13.22
CA PHE A 282 -31.14 9.94 -12.42
C PHE A 282 -32.63 10.10 -12.16
N SER A 283 -33.00 10.57 -10.96
CA SER A 283 -34.42 10.66 -10.51
C SER A 283 -35.23 11.75 -11.21
N THR A 284 -34.62 12.74 -11.85
CA THR A 284 -35.30 13.91 -12.43
C THR A 284 -35.74 13.75 -13.87
N GLY A 285 -35.94 12.53 -14.31
CA GLY A 285 -36.47 12.20 -15.65
C GLY A 285 -35.49 11.29 -16.41
N HIS A 286 -35.91 10.13 -16.68
CA HIS A 286 -35.46 9.10 -17.64
C HIS A 286 -34.13 9.32 -18.38
N ILE A 287 -33.07 9.71 -17.66
CA ILE A 287 -31.73 9.70 -18.20
C ILE A 287 -31.07 8.42 -17.75
N ASP A 288 -31.40 7.36 -18.46
CA ASP A 288 -30.61 6.13 -18.41
C ASP A 288 -29.36 6.37 -19.27
N ASP A 289 -28.28 6.76 -18.63
CA ASP A 289 -26.98 6.85 -19.29
C ASP A 289 -26.35 5.45 -19.32
N LEU A 290 -26.65 4.73 -20.40
CA LEU A 290 -26.00 3.44 -20.67
C LEU A 290 -24.66 3.69 -21.33
N ARG A 291 -23.61 3.39 -20.64
CA ARG A 291 -22.25 3.52 -21.10
C ARG A 291 -21.64 2.15 -21.38
N THR A 292 -21.13 1.94 -22.58
CA THR A 292 -20.34 0.77 -22.92
C THR A 292 -18.96 1.23 -23.37
N ASP A 293 -17.95 0.82 -22.63
CA ASP A 293 -16.54 1.10 -22.94
C ASP A 293 -15.93 -0.11 -23.64
N SER A 294 -15.16 0.12 -24.70
CA SER A 294 -14.21 -0.86 -25.23
C SER A 294 -12.85 -0.19 -25.35
N ARG A 295 -11.83 -0.80 -24.75
CA ARG A 295 -10.49 -0.23 -24.70
C ARG A 295 -9.44 -1.28 -25.05
N ILE A 296 -8.63 -0.99 -26.05
CA ILE A 296 -7.40 -1.73 -26.32
C ILE A 296 -6.22 -0.90 -25.82
N SER A 297 -5.36 -1.51 -25.04
CA SER A 297 -4.21 -0.85 -24.44
C SER A 297 -2.94 -1.67 -24.59
N HIS A 298 -1.83 -0.98 -24.83
CA HIS A 298 -0.49 -1.53 -24.91
C HIS A 298 0.42 -0.81 -23.93
N GLN A 299 1.19 -1.55 -23.15
CA GLN A 299 2.20 -1.02 -22.27
C GLN A 299 3.52 -1.76 -22.51
N VAL A 300 4.59 -1.02 -22.73
CA VAL A 300 5.95 -1.53 -22.85
C VAL A 300 6.80 -0.93 -21.72
N GLY A 301 7.49 -1.76 -20.96
CA GLY A 301 8.40 -1.33 -19.90
C GLY A 301 9.79 -1.87 -20.12
N LEU A 302 10.79 -0.99 -20.01
CA LEU A 302 12.20 -1.31 -20.03
C LEU A 302 12.83 -0.75 -18.76
N GLY A 303 13.74 -1.49 -18.14
CA GLY A 303 14.49 -0.97 -17.01
C GLY A 303 15.80 -1.66 -16.85
N THR A 304 16.78 -0.93 -16.34
CA THR A 304 18.10 -1.45 -16.00
C THR A 304 18.62 -0.80 -14.73
N GLU A 305 19.35 -1.57 -13.97
CA GLU A 305 20.07 -1.12 -12.78
C GLU A 305 21.47 -1.70 -12.81
N LEU A 306 22.47 -0.85 -12.70
CA LEU A 306 23.90 -1.21 -12.74
C LEU A 306 24.58 -0.81 -11.44
N SER A 307 25.11 -1.78 -10.71
CA SER A 307 25.97 -1.51 -9.56
C SER A 307 27.41 -1.23 -10.04
N LEU A 308 27.84 0.01 -9.89
CA LEU A 308 29.17 0.46 -10.31
C LEU A 308 30.26 0.11 -9.28
N GLY A 309 29.89 -0.44 -8.12
CA GLY A 309 30.79 -0.70 -7.00
C GLY A 309 31.01 0.53 -6.13
N LYS A 310 31.75 0.36 -5.01
CA LYS A 310 32.02 1.43 -4.02
C LYS A 310 30.75 2.20 -3.57
N GLY A 311 29.60 1.52 -3.50
CA GLY A 311 28.33 2.10 -3.07
C GLY A 311 27.54 2.85 -4.16
N HIS A 312 28.01 2.90 -5.40
CA HIS A 312 27.31 3.56 -6.51
C HIS A 312 26.38 2.59 -7.24
N THR A 313 25.15 3.03 -7.49
CA THR A 313 24.16 2.35 -8.33
C THR A 313 23.57 3.36 -9.30
N LEU A 314 23.55 3.04 -10.58
CA LEU A 314 22.88 3.80 -11.64
C LEU A 314 21.71 2.98 -12.15
N GLY A 315 20.55 3.60 -12.35
CA GLY A 315 19.40 2.93 -12.93
C GLY A 315 18.64 3.81 -13.88
N ALA A 316 18.02 3.17 -14.85
CA ALA A 316 17.14 3.81 -15.84
C ALA A 316 15.88 2.97 -16.03
N GLN A 317 14.76 3.65 -16.23
CA GLN A 317 13.46 3.04 -16.55
C GLN A 317 12.78 3.84 -17.64
N LEU A 318 12.19 3.15 -18.60
CA LEU A 318 11.37 3.72 -19.66
C LEU A 318 10.04 2.95 -19.71
N LEU A 319 8.93 3.67 -19.74
CA LEU A 319 7.58 3.13 -19.85
C LEU A 319 6.85 3.86 -20.98
N GLY A 320 6.39 3.10 -21.95
CA GLY A 320 5.55 3.59 -23.04
C GLY A 320 4.17 2.97 -22.97
N ASN A 321 3.13 3.80 -23.07
CA ASN A 321 1.73 3.38 -23.04
C ASN A 321 1.00 3.95 -24.23
N TYR A 322 0.10 3.14 -24.78
CA TYR A 322 -0.86 3.55 -25.81
C TYR A 322 -2.21 2.92 -25.53
N ALA A 323 -3.29 3.68 -25.64
CA ALA A 323 -4.64 3.13 -25.60
C ALA A 323 -5.56 3.79 -26.63
N ASP A 324 -6.49 2.99 -27.15
CA ASP A 324 -7.61 3.39 -28.00
C ASP A 324 -8.89 2.94 -27.30
N GLU A 325 -9.65 3.89 -26.79
CA GLU A 325 -10.89 3.66 -26.06
C GLU A 325 -12.08 4.20 -26.86
N ARG A 326 -13.10 3.38 -27.00
CA ARG A 326 -14.39 3.76 -27.59
C ARG A 326 -15.44 3.70 -26.48
N LEU A 327 -16.13 4.80 -26.32
CA LEU A 327 -17.22 4.97 -25.39
C LEU A 327 -18.52 5.15 -26.17
N LEU A 328 -19.40 4.17 -26.06
CA LEU A 328 -20.75 4.25 -26.62
C LEU A 328 -21.68 4.75 -25.52
N LEU A 329 -22.36 5.85 -25.78
CA LEU A 329 -23.36 6.44 -24.90
C LEU A 329 -24.76 6.16 -25.49
N THR A 330 -25.80 6.18 -24.65
CA THR A 330 -27.20 6.18 -25.12
C THR A 330 -27.42 7.34 -26.09
N GLN A 331 -28.34 7.18 -27.05
CA GLN A 331 -28.72 8.20 -28.06
C GLN A 331 -27.72 8.41 -29.21
N ASN A 332 -27.07 7.35 -29.69
CA ASN A 332 -26.20 7.37 -30.87
C ASN A 332 -24.98 8.31 -30.75
N MET A 333 -24.54 8.63 -29.54
CA MET A 333 -23.31 9.32 -29.30
C MET A 333 -22.17 8.33 -29.07
N SER A 334 -21.07 8.54 -29.76
CA SER A 334 -19.81 7.82 -29.45
C SER A 334 -18.68 8.79 -29.23
N ASN A 335 -17.85 8.48 -28.25
CA ASN A 335 -16.59 9.17 -28.02
C ASN A 335 -15.45 8.18 -28.30
N ARG A 336 -14.42 8.63 -28.99
CA ARG A 336 -13.19 7.89 -29.16
C ARG A 336 -12.05 8.66 -28.53
N LEU A 337 -11.38 8.06 -27.58
CA LEU A 337 -10.22 8.61 -26.89
C LEU A 337 -8.98 7.79 -27.23
N LYS A 338 -8.02 8.41 -27.90
CA LYS A 338 -6.68 7.83 -28.07
C LYS A 338 -5.73 8.59 -27.18
N TRP A 339 -4.91 7.87 -26.45
CA TRP A 339 -3.88 8.50 -25.65
C TRP A 339 -2.58 7.69 -25.69
N SER A 340 -1.48 8.41 -25.58
CA SER A 340 -0.15 7.84 -25.48
C SER A 340 0.63 8.60 -24.42
N ASN A 341 1.50 7.89 -23.74
CA ASN A 341 2.40 8.48 -22.76
C ASN A 341 3.74 7.74 -22.79
N LEU A 342 4.82 8.52 -22.75
CA LEU A 342 6.17 8.01 -22.57
C LEU A 342 6.70 8.59 -21.26
N TYR A 343 7.05 7.74 -20.31
CA TYR A 343 7.60 8.11 -19.02
C TYR A 343 9.01 7.54 -18.87
N GLY A 344 9.95 8.40 -18.46
CA GLY A 344 11.34 8.03 -18.24
C GLY A 344 11.82 8.44 -16.86
N THR A 345 12.62 7.58 -16.24
CA THR A 345 13.32 7.85 -14.98
C THR A 345 14.78 7.45 -15.11
N LEU A 346 15.68 8.37 -14.73
CA LEU A 346 17.09 8.10 -14.54
C LEU A 346 17.43 8.38 -13.08
N TYR A 347 18.13 7.49 -12.42
CA TYR A 347 18.53 7.70 -11.04
C TYR A 347 19.93 7.22 -10.75
N HIS A 348 20.57 7.90 -9.82
CA HIS A 348 21.84 7.54 -9.26
C HIS A 348 21.71 7.46 -7.73
N THR A 349 22.25 6.43 -7.14
CA THR A 349 22.34 6.27 -5.69
C THR A 349 23.78 6.08 -5.31
N TYR A 350 24.24 6.86 -4.35
CA TYR A 350 25.53 6.64 -3.69
C TYR A 350 25.30 6.35 -2.21
N ARG A 351 25.94 5.31 -1.70
CA ARG A 351 25.88 4.91 -0.29
C ARG A 351 27.28 4.73 0.27
N ALA A 352 27.57 5.47 1.32
CA ALA A 352 28.78 5.34 2.14
C ALA A 352 28.40 4.83 3.55
N ASN A 353 29.38 4.65 4.43
CA ASN A 353 29.14 4.10 5.78
C ASN A 353 28.14 4.90 6.62
N HIS A 354 28.13 6.24 6.50
CA HIS A 354 27.32 7.12 7.34
C HIS A 354 26.43 8.06 6.56
N TRP A 355 26.48 8.06 5.23
CA TRP A 355 25.63 8.94 4.42
C TRP A 355 25.25 8.33 3.08
N ALA A 356 24.16 8.79 2.54
CA ALA A 356 23.71 8.37 1.23
C ALA A 356 23.13 9.59 0.47
N LEU A 357 23.29 9.54 -0.85
CA LEU A 357 22.78 10.53 -1.79
C LEU A 357 21.97 9.82 -2.88
N TRP A 358 20.78 10.33 -3.15
CA TRP A 358 19.94 9.89 -4.27
C TRP A 358 19.69 11.09 -5.18
N THR A 359 19.93 10.87 -6.45
CA THR A 359 19.60 11.82 -7.50
C THR A 359 18.62 11.15 -8.43
N THR A 360 17.50 11.80 -8.72
CA THR A 360 16.47 11.26 -9.62
C THR A 360 16.07 12.33 -10.63
N VAL A 361 16.10 11.98 -11.90
CA VAL A 361 15.59 12.77 -13.02
C VAL A 361 14.41 12.00 -13.61
N GLU A 362 13.27 12.65 -13.72
CA GLU A 362 12.05 12.08 -14.27
C GLU A 362 11.52 12.96 -15.38
N GLY A 363 10.91 12.35 -16.39
CA GLY A 363 10.22 13.08 -17.43
C GLY A 363 9.08 12.28 -18.03
N SER A 364 8.05 12.96 -18.51
CA SER A 364 7.01 12.34 -19.30
C SER A 364 6.55 13.24 -20.45
N LEU A 365 6.16 12.59 -21.54
CA LEU A 365 5.52 13.18 -22.70
C LEU A 365 4.20 12.45 -22.93
N GLY A 366 3.09 13.18 -22.87
CA GLY A 366 1.77 12.62 -23.05
C GLY A 366 0.99 13.34 -24.15
N SER A 367 0.15 12.60 -24.86
CA SER A 367 -0.80 13.14 -25.83
C SER A 367 -2.12 12.41 -25.71
N SER A 368 -3.23 13.16 -25.77
CA SER A 368 -4.58 12.59 -25.90
C SER A 368 -5.36 13.26 -27.01
N ASP A 369 -6.12 12.48 -27.77
CA ASP A 369 -7.02 12.90 -28.85
C ASP A 369 -8.42 12.36 -28.55
N LEU A 370 -9.30 13.23 -28.08
CA LEU A 370 -10.70 12.91 -27.82
C LEU A 370 -11.55 13.39 -28.99
N ARG A 371 -12.20 12.49 -29.71
CA ARG A 371 -13.15 12.78 -30.77
C ARG A 371 -14.54 12.37 -30.33
N ARG A 372 -15.46 13.32 -30.48
CA ARG A 372 -16.88 13.04 -30.30
C ARG A 372 -17.53 12.96 -31.67
N GLU A 373 -18.18 11.83 -31.91
CA GLU A 373 -18.96 11.57 -33.10
C GLU A 373 -20.45 11.70 -32.74
N LYS A 374 -21.04 12.83 -33.10
CA LYS A 374 -22.50 12.97 -33.15
C LYS A 374 -22.90 13.21 -34.59
N ALA A 375 -24.08 12.79 -34.99
CA ALA A 375 -24.55 12.81 -36.38
C ALA A 375 -24.47 14.18 -37.11
N SER A 376 -24.18 15.30 -36.42
CA SER A 376 -24.13 16.62 -37.03
C SER A 376 -22.98 17.54 -36.61
N SER A 377 -22.17 17.22 -35.62
CA SER A 377 -21.05 18.11 -35.23
C SER A 377 -19.99 17.35 -34.43
N GLY A 378 -18.91 16.91 -35.08
CA GLY A 378 -17.76 16.32 -34.40
C GLY A 378 -16.96 17.40 -33.64
N VAL A 379 -16.84 17.27 -32.33
CA VAL A 379 -15.89 18.06 -31.52
C VAL A 379 -14.68 17.20 -31.24
N ALA A 380 -13.50 17.68 -31.58
CA ALA A 380 -12.25 17.02 -31.23
C ALA A 380 -11.49 17.88 -30.21
N ASN A 381 -10.89 17.26 -29.21
CA ASN A 381 -9.99 17.88 -28.27
C ASN A 381 -8.65 17.17 -28.30
N LYS A 382 -7.59 17.89 -28.51
CA LYS A 382 -6.22 17.39 -28.48
C LYS A 382 -5.47 18.02 -27.31
N ASP A 383 -5.00 17.21 -26.41
CA ASP A 383 -4.19 17.62 -25.27
C ASP A 383 -2.77 17.08 -25.42
N GLU A 384 -1.79 17.92 -25.15
CA GLU A 384 -0.37 17.57 -25.06
C GLU A 384 0.13 17.97 -23.68
N ASN A 385 0.81 17.06 -22.99
CA ASN A 385 1.37 17.33 -21.68
C ASN A 385 2.84 16.92 -21.60
N GLN A 386 3.61 17.71 -20.88
CA GLN A 386 5.02 17.48 -20.63
C GLN A 386 5.29 17.68 -19.14
N PHE A 387 6.11 16.81 -18.60
CA PHE A 387 6.55 16.87 -17.22
C PHE A 387 8.06 16.62 -17.17
N ALA A 388 8.75 17.39 -16.34
CA ALA A 388 10.15 17.16 -15.99
C ALA A 388 10.36 17.41 -14.50
N ARG A 389 11.19 16.61 -13.85
CA ARG A 389 11.51 16.71 -12.41
C ARG A 389 12.97 16.32 -12.16
N LEU A 390 13.62 17.09 -11.30
CA LEU A 390 14.89 16.75 -10.67
C LEU A 390 14.66 16.69 -9.15
N ALA A 391 15.12 15.62 -8.51
CA ALA A 391 15.09 15.46 -7.07
C ALA A 391 16.45 15.01 -6.54
N LEU A 392 16.83 15.59 -5.41
CA LEU A 392 18.04 15.30 -4.66
C LEU A 392 17.66 14.99 -3.23
N ASP A 393 18.04 13.81 -2.73
CA ASP A 393 17.81 13.39 -1.37
C ASP A 393 19.15 13.00 -0.73
N PHE A 394 19.43 13.53 0.42
CA PHE A 394 20.63 13.27 1.20
C PHE A 394 20.25 12.78 2.58
N SER A 395 20.92 11.75 3.08
CA SER A 395 20.79 11.32 4.46
C SER A 395 22.15 11.09 5.09
N HIS A 396 22.26 11.44 6.37
CA HIS A 396 23.47 11.32 7.15
C HIS A 396 23.19 10.81 8.57
N GLN A 397 23.86 9.71 8.93
CA GLN A 397 23.83 9.19 10.30
C GLN A 397 24.80 10.00 11.15
N LEU A 398 24.28 10.95 11.93
CA LEU A 398 25.08 11.85 12.77
C LEU A 398 25.68 11.11 13.98
N SER A 399 24.94 10.14 14.53
CA SER A 399 25.37 9.30 15.64
C SER A 399 24.51 8.02 15.68
N LYS A 400 24.75 7.13 16.63
CA LYS A 400 23.90 5.94 16.85
C LYS A 400 22.44 6.32 17.21
N VAL A 401 22.23 7.56 17.67
CA VAL A 401 20.93 8.07 18.11
C VAL A 401 20.26 8.94 17.02
N PHE A 402 21.02 9.78 16.33
CA PHE A 402 20.48 10.81 15.44
C PHE A 402 20.84 10.58 13.97
N ALA A 403 19.85 10.75 13.10
CA ALA A 403 20.02 10.79 11.65
C ALA A 403 19.34 12.03 11.07
N LEU A 404 20.01 12.70 10.14
CA LEU A 404 19.53 13.88 9.42
C LEU A 404 19.19 13.49 7.97
N SER A 405 18.08 13.96 7.47
CA SER A 405 17.76 13.88 6.04
C SER A 405 17.41 15.26 5.50
N LEU A 406 17.89 15.53 4.29
CA LEU A 406 17.65 16.77 3.55
C LEU A 406 17.24 16.39 2.14
N GLY A 407 16.35 17.15 1.53
CA GLY A 407 16.03 16.96 0.13
C GLY A 407 15.54 18.23 -0.53
N ALA A 408 15.72 18.27 -1.84
CA ALA A 408 15.23 19.35 -2.69
C ALA A 408 14.72 18.76 -3.99
N GLU A 409 13.64 19.33 -4.51
CA GLU A 409 13.12 18.96 -5.83
C GLU A 409 12.62 20.19 -6.58
N ALA A 410 12.78 20.15 -7.90
CA ALA A 410 12.18 21.10 -8.82
C ALA A 410 11.45 20.32 -9.91
N SER A 411 10.24 20.75 -10.25
CA SER A 411 9.48 20.18 -11.35
C SER A 411 8.81 21.24 -12.20
N HIS A 412 8.68 20.95 -13.48
CA HIS A 412 8.00 21.76 -14.47
C HIS A 412 6.92 20.93 -15.16
N VAL A 413 5.75 21.52 -15.32
CA VAL A 413 4.63 20.95 -16.07
C VAL A 413 4.19 21.92 -17.15
N ALA A 414 3.96 21.39 -18.33
CA ALA A 414 3.38 22.11 -19.47
C ALA A 414 2.18 21.32 -20.00
N VAL A 415 1.04 21.98 -20.10
CA VAL A 415 -0.18 21.43 -20.72
C VAL A 415 -0.67 22.36 -21.80
N ASP A 416 -0.92 21.80 -22.97
CA ASP A 416 -1.47 22.48 -24.14
C ASP A 416 -2.73 21.75 -24.58
N SER A 417 -3.85 22.47 -24.67
CA SER A 417 -5.16 21.91 -25.05
C SER A 417 -5.76 22.68 -26.23
N ARG A 418 -6.21 21.97 -27.26
CA ARG A 418 -6.83 22.54 -28.47
C ARG A 418 -8.19 21.89 -28.70
N ILE A 419 -9.22 22.70 -28.86
CA ILE A 419 -10.59 22.27 -29.21
C ILE A 419 -10.85 22.69 -30.66
N THR A 420 -11.33 21.75 -31.49
CA THR A 420 -11.43 21.89 -32.97
C THR A 420 -12.23 23.11 -33.46
N HIS A 421 -13.26 23.53 -32.71
CA HIS A 421 -14.08 24.71 -33.11
C HIS A 421 -13.72 26.00 -32.37
N ARG A 422 -12.59 26.00 -31.67
CA ARG A 422 -12.06 27.20 -31.01
C ARG A 422 -10.71 27.56 -31.62
N THR A 423 -10.59 28.82 -32.04
CA THR A 423 -9.36 29.34 -32.65
C THR A 423 -8.20 29.44 -31.65
N ASN A 424 -8.51 29.46 -30.36
CA ASN A 424 -7.52 29.71 -29.33
C ASN A 424 -7.15 28.42 -28.58
N LYS A 425 -5.86 28.29 -28.35
CA LYS A 425 -5.25 27.20 -27.57
C LYS A 425 -5.27 27.56 -26.09
N SER A 426 -5.76 26.66 -25.23
CA SER A 426 -5.58 26.76 -23.78
C SER A 426 -4.20 26.25 -23.39
N THR A 427 -3.51 26.98 -22.53
CA THR A 427 -2.15 26.60 -22.06
C THR A 427 -2.05 26.71 -20.55
N LEU A 428 -1.22 25.84 -19.95
CA LEU A 428 -0.86 25.93 -18.55
C LEU A 428 0.62 25.58 -18.41
N ARG A 429 1.33 26.38 -17.61
CA ARG A 429 2.73 26.19 -17.24
C ARG A 429 2.83 26.30 -15.74
N GLU A 430 3.48 25.33 -15.11
CA GLU A 430 3.63 25.29 -13.65
C GLU A 430 5.05 24.90 -13.27
N TRP A 431 5.66 25.68 -12.38
CA TRP A 431 6.89 25.36 -11.69
C TRP A 431 6.59 25.03 -10.23
N ASN A 432 7.20 23.97 -9.75
CA ASN A 432 7.15 23.60 -8.34
C ASN A 432 8.58 23.43 -7.83
N ILE A 433 8.89 24.08 -6.71
CA ILE A 433 10.18 23.98 -6.04
C ILE A 433 9.90 23.66 -4.58
N GLU A 434 10.45 22.56 -4.11
CA GLU A 434 10.21 22.07 -2.77
C GLU A 434 11.53 21.68 -2.11
N GLY A 435 11.61 21.88 -0.80
CA GLY A 435 12.74 21.46 0.02
C GLY A 435 12.28 20.92 1.36
N TYR A 436 13.01 19.95 1.91
CA TYR A 436 12.69 19.43 3.22
C TYR A 436 13.94 19.16 4.06
N THR A 437 13.73 19.16 5.37
CA THR A 437 14.66 18.66 6.37
C THR A 437 13.93 17.78 7.36
N SER A 438 14.55 16.71 7.83
CA SER A 438 14.03 15.90 8.92
C SER A 438 15.16 15.39 9.80
N LEU A 439 14.90 15.38 11.11
CA LEU A 439 15.77 14.83 12.14
C LEU A 439 15.06 13.65 12.79
N ARG A 440 15.68 12.48 12.70
CA ARG A 440 15.22 11.27 13.37
C ARG A 440 16.07 11.02 14.59
N PHE A 441 15.43 10.55 15.66
CA PHE A 441 16.13 10.06 16.84
C PHE A 441 15.63 8.69 17.26
N ARG A 442 16.53 7.89 17.86
CA ARG A 442 16.21 6.56 18.37
C ARG A 442 16.91 6.37 19.72
N LEU A 443 16.11 6.24 20.76
CA LEU A 443 16.49 5.85 22.10
C LEU A 443 15.93 4.45 22.35
N GLN A 444 16.29 3.80 23.46
CA GLN A 444 15.90 2.39 23.72
C GLN A 444 14.42 2.08 23.49
N LYS A 445 13.52 2.83 24.13
CA LYS A 445 12.07 2.63 24.06
C LYS A 445 11.34 3.76 23.32
N LEU A 446 12.04 4.82 22.99
CA LEU A 446 11.49 6.03 22.41
C LEU A 446 12.18 6.32 21.07
N SER A 447 11.43 6.53 20.02
CA SER A 447 11.95 6.99 18.74
C SER A 447 11.03 8.04 18.13
N GLY A 448 11.57 8.91 17.30
CA GLY A 448 10.75 9.93 16.68
C GLY A 448 11.42 10.56 15.48
N VAL A 449 10.61 11.30 14.74
CA VAL A 449 11.02 12.09 13.59
C VAL A 449 10.36 13.46 13.71
N VAL A 450 11.13 14.50 13.50
CA VAL A 450 10.61 15.87 13.31
C VAL A 450 11.10 16.34 11.96
N GLY A 451 10.23 16.89 11.16
CA GLY A 451 10.55 17.34 9.81
C GLY A 451 9.77 18.59 9.42
N LEU A 452 10.30 19.27 8.44
CA LEU A 452 9.70 20.46 7.85
C LEU A 452 9.91 20.42 6.35
N ARG A 453 8.84 20.66 5.58
CA ARG A 453 8.89 20.84 4.13
C ARG A 453 8.35 22.22 3.76
N ILE A 454 9.00 22.85 2.82
CA ILE A 454 8.53 24.08 2.17
C ILE A 454 8.22 23.70 0.73
N ALA A 455 7.01 24.00 0.26
CA ALA A 455 6.54 23.73 -1.09
C ALA A 455 6.13 25.04 -1.76
N GLY A 456 6.87 25.43 -2.80
CA GLY A 456 6.60 26.60 -3.63
C GLY A 456 5.91 26.21 -4.94
N GLU A 457 4.99 27.05 -5.40
CA GLU A 457 4.23 26.88 -6.64
C GLU A 457 4.22 28.20 -7.40
N ASP A 458 4.49 28.14 -8.70
CA ASP A 458 4.30 29.25 -9.65
C ASP A 458 3.58 28.72 -10.89
N ARG A 459 2.34 29.17 -11.09
CA ARG A 459 1.43 28.68 -12.14
C ARG A 459 0.93 29.83 -12.99
N LYS A 460 1.07 29.66 -14.31
CA LYS A 460 0.52 30.57 -15.32
C LYS A 460 -0.36 29.79 -16.30
N GLY A 461 -1.59 30.27 -16.54
CA GLY A 461 -2.52 29.65 -17.47
C GLY A 461 -3.23 30.68 -18.36
N ASN A 462 -3.62 30.20 -19.56
CA ASN A 462 -4.45 30.96 -20.51
C ASN A 462 -5.55 30.05 -21.04
N LEU A 463 -6.80 30.47 -20.94
CA LEU A 463 -7.96 29.61 -21.32
C LEU A 463 -8.31 29.72 -22.82
N GLY A 464 -7.65 30.59 -23.58
CA GLY A 464 -7.89 30.73 -25.01
C GLY A 464 -9.27 31.29 -25.40
N THR A 465 -10.09 31.72 -24.46
CA THR A 465 -11.48 32.16 -24.69
C THR A 465 -11.69 33.65 -24.50
N GLY A 466 -10.62 34.45 -24.57
CA GLY A 466 -10.68 35.90 -24.28
C GLY A 466 -10.84 36.24 -22.80
N SER A 467 -10.98 35.27 -21.92
CA SER A 467 -11.15 35.41 -20.46
C SER A 467 -9.85 35.74 -19.71
N GLY A 468 -8.77 36.00 -20.45
CA GLY A 468 -7.49 36.44 -19.90
C GLY A 468 -6.59 35.34 -19.33
N GLU A 469 -5.40 35.74 -19.01
CA GLU A 469 -4.42 34.94 -18.31
C GLU A 469 -4.82 34.87 -16.83
N PHE A 470 -4.53 33.72 -16.18
CA PHE A 470 -4.58 33.62 -14.74
C PHE A 470 -3.19 33.24 -14.22
N PHE A 471 -2.89 33.74 -13.04
CA PHE A 471 -1.61 33.56 -12.39
C PHE A 471 -1.79 33.19 -10.94
N ARG A 472 -0.97 32.28 -10.46
CA ARG A 472 -0.91 31.93 -9.04
C ARG A 472 0.52 31.64 -8.63
N SER A 473 0.96 32.28 -7.57
CA SER A 473 2.23 32.01 -6.90
C SER A 473 1.99 31.90 -5.40
N GLY A 474 2.68 31.00 -4.74
CA GLY A 474 2.55 30.78 -3.32
C GLY A 474 3.56 29.79 -2.78
N SER A 475 3.71 29.78 -1.46
CA SER A 475 4.53 28.80 -0.76
C SER A 475 3.82 28.34 0.51
N GLU A 476 3.99 27.07 0.85
CA GLU A 476 3.37 26.44 2.01
C GLU A 476 4.41 25.75 2.88
N LEU A 477 4.17 25.83 4.20
CA LEU A 477 4.99 25.19 5.22
C LEU A 477 4.25 23.96 5.73
N LEU A 478 4.90 22.81 5.64
CA LEU A 478 4.33 21.50 5.97
C LEU A 478 5.13 20.86 7.11
N PRO A 479 4.78 21.12 8.37
CA PRO A 479 5.40 20.46 9.51
C PRO A 479 4.97 18.99 9.61
N TYR A 480 5.89 18.16 10.07
CA TYR A 480 5.70 16.76 10.40
C TYR A 480 6.36 16.42 11.73
N ALA A 481 5.69 15.66 12.58
CA ALA A 481 6.27 15.13 13.80
C ALA A 481 5.66 13.77 14.11
N SER A 482 6.49 12.79 14.41
CA SER A 482 6.06 11.46 14.84
C SER A 482 6.86 11.03 16.06
N LEU A 483 6.18 10.60 17.09
CA LEU A 483 6.76 10.06 18.31
C LEU A 483 6.24 8.65 18.52
N ARG A 484 7.15 7.71 18.80
CA ARG A 484 6.84 6.31 19.05
C ARG A 484 7.42 5.89 20.40
N TYR A 485 6.61 5.24 21.20
CA TYR A 485 6.98 4.64 22.46
C TYR A 485 6.68 3.15 22.47
N THR A 486 7.67 2.32 22.78
CA THR A 486 7.57 0.85 22.83
C THR A 486 7.83 0.41 24.28
N PRO A 487 6.78 0.41 25.16
CA PRO A 487 6.94 0.07 26.58
C PRO A 487 7.40 -1.36 26.78
N ALA A 488 6.90 -2.28 25.96
CA ALA A 488 7.24 -3.71 25.94
C ALA A 488 7.28 -4.21 24.49
N ARG A 489 7.84 -5.42 24.26
CA ARG A 489 7.99 -5.99 22.90
C ARG A 489 6.69 -6.08 22.12
N ASP A 490 5.58 -6.30 22.83
CA ASP A 490 4.27 -6.55 22.23
C ASP A 490 3.40 -5.29 22.14
N HIS A 491 3.85 -4.15 22.69
CA HIS A 491 3.08 -2.92 22.77
C HIS A 491 3.81 -1.77 22.12
N GLN A 492 3.15 -1.09 21.19
CA GLN A 492 3.66 0.13 20.59
C GLN A 492 2.56 1.19 20.55
N ILE A 493 2.92 2.40 20.95
CA ILE A 493 2.07 3.58 20.89
C ILE A 493 2.80 4.61 20.01
N SER A 494 2.10 5.24 19.08
CA SER A 494 2.65 6.33 18.29
C SER A 494 1.67 7.47 18.14
N LEU A 495 2.20 8.70 18.23
CA LEU A 495 1.46 9.93 17.95
C LEU A 495 2.14 10.60 16.75
N THR A 496 1.37 10.90 15.70
CA THR A 496 1.88 11.52 14.47
C THR A 496 1.06 12.73 14.11
N HIS A 497 1.74 13.86 13.90
CA HIS A 497 1.21 15.02 13.20
C HIS A 497 1.78 15.06 11.79
N SER A 498 0.91 15.18 10.77
CA SER A 498 1.29 15.28 9.37
C SER A 498 0.56 16.45 8.70
N SER A 499 1.27 17.14 7.82
CA SER A 499 0.70 18.20 6.99
C SER A 499 0.97 17.89 5.52
N SER A 500 -0.02 18.12 4.67
CA SER A 500 0.06 17.83 3.24
C SER A 500 -0.87 18.75 2.44
N TYR A 501 -0.72 18.74 1.13
CA TYR A 501 -1.55 19.53 0.22
C TYR A 501 -2.04 18.71 -0.97
N THR A 502 -3.11 19.19 -1.62
CA THR A 502 -3.60 18.68 -2.90
C THR A 502 -3.83 19.85 -3.85
N ARG A 503 -3.11 19.88 -4.96
CA ARG A 503 -3.31 20.88 -6.02
C ARG A 503 -4.48 20.47 -6.90
N PRO A 504 -5.22 21.46 -7.49
CA PRO A 504 -6.23 21.17 -8.50
C PRO A 504 -5.60 20.42 -9.68
N SER A 505 -6.33 19.48 -10.27
CA SER A 505 -5.87 18.87 -11.51
C SER A 505 -5.84 19.91 -12.65
N TYR A 506 -4.91 19.77 -13.59
CA TYR A 506 -4.81 20.69 -14.73
C TYR A 506 -6.10 20.70 -15.56
N ARG A 507 -6.78 19.57 -15.64
CA ARG A 507 -8.08 19.44 -16.31
C ARG A 507 -9.17 20.24 -15.62
N ASP A 508 -9.16 20.31 -14.28
CA ASP A 508 -10.14 21.08 -13.51
C ASP A 508 -9.90 22.59 -13.59
N LEU A 509 -8.68 23.00 -13.94
CA LEU A 509 -8.32 24.42 -14.11
C LEU A 509 -8.62 24.95 -15.51
N LEU A 510 -8.42 24.11 -16.54
CA LEU A 510 -8.60 24.52 -17.92
C LEU A 510 -10.09 24.64 -18.25
N GLY A 511 -10.49 25.78 -18.75
CA GLY A 511 -11.88 26.15 -19.04
C GLY A 511 -12.48 25.46 -20.25
N TYR A 512 -12.31 24.15 -20.37
CA TYR A 512 -12.92 23.43 -21.47
C TYR A 512 -14.20 22.72 -21.05
N ILE A 513 -15.21 22.83 -21.90
CA ILE A 513 -16.48 22.14 -21.70
C ILE A 513 -16.41 20.81 -22.46
N SER A 514 -16.34 19.71 -21.73
CA SER A 514 -16.61 18.41 -22.31
C SER A 514 -18.00 17.98 -21.86
N SER A 515 -18.95 17.83 -22.78
CA SER A 515 -20.21 17.19 -22.40
C SER A 515 -19.96 15.69 -22.27
N ALA A 516 -20.26 15.13 -21.10
CA ALA A 516 -20.21 13.69 -20.86
C ALA A 516 -21.44 13.01 -21.51
N SER A 517 -22.56 13.78 -21.64
CA SER A 517 -23.79 13.37 -22.35
C SER A 517 -24.46 14.65 -22.88
N GLU A 518 -25.64 14.54 -23.50
CA GLU A 518 -26.44 15.72 -23.93
C GLU A 518 -26.89 16.58 -22.76
N VAL A 519 -27.02 15.99 -21.60
CA VAL A 519 -27.57 16.60 -20.39
C VAL A 519 -26.53 16.85 -19.31
N LEU A 520 -25.31 16.32 -19.46
CA LEU A 520 -24.21 16.43 -18.51
C LEU A 520 -22.95 17.01 -19.18
N ALA A 521 -22.56 18.19 -18.78
CA ALA A 521 -21.31 18.83 -19.21
C ALA A 521 -20.32 18.94 -18.04
N ARG A 522 -19.03 18.91 -18.33
CA ARG A 522 -17.96 19.19 -17.35
C ARG A 522 -17.28 20.48 -17.70
N GLU A 523 -17.13 21.36 -16.73
CA GLU A 523 -16.49 22.67 -16.88
C GLU A 523 -15.29 22.80 -15.94
N GLY A 524 -14.20 23.42 -16.42
CA GLY A 524 -13.07 23.77 -15.57
C GLY A 524 -13.33 25.01 -14.71
N ASN A 525 -12.57 25.15 -13.62
CA ASN A 525 -12.63 26.28 -12.71
C ASN A 525 -11.21 26.82 -12.44
N ARG A 526 -10.87 27.94 -13.07
CA ARG A 526 -9.57 28.63 -12.90
C ARG A 526 -9.35 29.20 -11.49
N HIS A 527 -10.42 29.35 -10.71
CA HIS A 527 -10.39 29.91 -9.35
C HIS A 527 -10.08 28.87 -8.28
N LEU A 528 -9.91 27.61 -8.66
CA LEU A 528 -9.56 26.56 -7.71
C LEU A 528 -8.24 26.85 -7.01
N THR A 529 -8.27 26.68 -5.71
CA THR A 529 -7.13 26.84 -4.81
C THR A 529 -6.58 25.48 -4.39
N THR A 530 -5.35 25.47 -3.88
CA THR A 530 -4.71 24.32 -3.31
C THR A 530 -5.37 23.96 -1.97
N SER A 531 -5.72 22.72 -1.76
CA SER A 531 -6.29 22.20 -0.52
C SER A 531 -5.18 21.80 0.44
N TYR A 532 -5.31 22.16 1.73
CA TYR A 532 -4.33 21.87 2.78
C TYR A 532 -4.94 20.97 3.83
N ARG A 533 -4.27 19.86 4.11
CA ARG A 533 -4.68 18.85 5.09
C ARG A 533 -3.69 18.82 6.26
N ARG A 534 -4.21 18.81 7.47
CA ARG A 534 -3.50 18.54 8.71
C ARG A 534 -4.12 17.36 9.41
N SER A 535 -3.31 16.47 9.92
CA SER A 535 -3.79 15.30 10.65
C SER A 535 -3.05 15.13 11.96
N LEU A 536 -3.75 14.62 12.97
CA LEU A 536 -3.20 14.12 14.22
C LEU A 536 -3.69 12.71 14.42
N THR A 537 -2.79 11.74 14.45
CA THR A 537 -3.10 10.32 14.51
C THR A 537 -2.43 9.66 15.70
N LEU A 538 -3.22 9.10 16.59
CA LEU A 538 -2.78 8.23 17.69
C LEU A 538 -2.99 6.79 17.26
N ASN A 539 -1.93 5.98 17.32
CA ASN A 539 -1.96 4.59 16.96
C ASN A 539 -1.45 3.73 18.13
N TYR A 540 -2.19 2.69 18.48
CA TYR A 540 -1.77 1.66 19.38
C TYR A 540 -1.75 0.31 18.65
N SER A 541 -0.63 -0.42 18.73
CA SER A 541 -0.53 -1.77 18.20
C SER A 541 -0.16 -2.77 19.29
N TYR A 542 -0.78 -3.95 19.21
CA TYR A 542 -0.55 -5.08 20.09
C TYR A 542 -0.06 -6.30 19.30
N LEU A 543 0.98 -6.97 19.80
CA LEU A 543 1.65 -8.11 19.13
C LEU A 543 2.09 -7.80 17.69
N GLN A 544 2.34 -6.53 17.36
CA GLN A 544 2.64 -6.05 16.01
C GLN A 544 1.58 -6.46 14.96
N ALA A 545 0.37 -6.79 15.36
CA ALA A 545 -0.69 -7.30 14.52
C ALA A 545 -2.03 -6.57 14.70
N ALA A 546 -2.61 -6.60 15.90
CA ALA A 546 -3.83 -5.86 16.22
C ALA A 546 -3.56 -4.36 16.34
N GLN A 547 -4.43 -3.53 15.81
CA GLN A 547 -4.25 -2.08 15.80
C GLN A 547 -5.54 -1.34 16.14
N LEU A 548 -5.40 -0.31 16.96
CA LEU A 548 -6.38 0.74 17.17
C LEU A 548 -5.78 2.08 16.75
N GLU A 549 -6.48 2.79 15.88
CA GLU A 549 -6.09 4.12 15.41
C GLU A 549 -7.21 5.12 15.68
N LEU A 550 -6.85 6.29 16.20
CA LEU A 550 -7.70 7.45 16.33
C LEU A 550 -7.08 8.59 15.54
N SER A 551 -7.81 9.12 14.57
CA SER A 551 -7.31 10.18 13.68
C SER A 551 -8.26 11.37 13.69
N TYR A 552 -7.72 12.56 13.92
CA TYR A 552 -8.40 13.83 13.63
C TYR A 552 -7.76 14.46 12.40
N VAL A 553 -8.56 14.85 11.44
CA VAL A 553 -8.11 15.48 10.19
C VAL A 553 -8.87 16.77 9.98
N ASP A 554 -8.15 17.84 9.65
CA ASP A 554 -8.68 19.15 9.25
C ASP A 554 -8.13 19.48 7.86
N THR A 555 -9.03 19.63 6.90
CA THR A 555 -8.71 20.00 5.52
C THR A 555 -9.28 21.37 5.22
N LYS A 556 -8.43 22.33 4.95
CA LYS A 556 -8.78 23.67 4.50
C LYS A 556 -8.90 23.67 2.99
N GLU A 557 -9.91 24.35 2.48
CA GLU A 557 -10.18 24.50 1.05
C GLU A 557 -10.27 23.15 0.29
N PRO A 558 -11.00 22.13 0.81
CA PRO A 558 -11.10 20.86 0.12
C PRO A 558 -11.76 21.05 -1.25
N ILE A 559 -11.18 20.40 -2.28
CA ILE A 559 -11.68 20.45 -3.65
C ILE A 559 -12.79 19.40 -3.79
N VAL A 560 -14.01 19.86 -4.04
CA VAL A 560 -15.19 19.01 -4.19
C VAL A 560 -15.82 19.20 -5.58
N GLU A 561 -16.55 18.20 -6.05
CA GLU A 561 -17.30 18.29 -7.29
C GLU A 561 -18.72 18.77 -7.00
N ALA A 562 -19.15 19.80 -7.72
CA ALA A 562 -20.49 20.36 -7.66
C ALA A 562 -21.22 20.15 -8.97
N ILE A 563 -22.54 19.90 -8.89
CA ILE A 563 -23.45 19.83 -10.03
C ILE A 563 -24.38 21.02 -9.97
N THR A 564 -24.38 21.85 -11.00
CA THR A 564 -25.30 22.97 -11.18
C THR A 564 -26.13 22.77 -12.44
N GLN A 565 -27.35 23.27 -12.45
CA GLN A 565 -28.22 23.21 -13.65
C GLN A 565 -28.18 24.55 -14.37
N GLN A 566 -27.78 24.56 -15.65
CA GLN A 566 -27.72 25.73 -16.49
C GLN A 566 -28.43 25.44 -17.83
N GLY A 567 -29.53 26.13 -18.10
CA GLY A 567 -30.24 25.98 -19.38
C GLY A 567 -30.72 24.56 -19.73
N GLY A 568 -31.10 23.76 -18.73
CA GLY A 568 -31.49 22.34 -18.91
C GLY A 568 -30.35 21.35 -18.95
N VAL A 569 -29.10 21.80 -18.90
CA VAL A 569 -27.89 20.94 -18.83
C VAL A 569 -27.35 20.95 -17.42
N TYR A 570 -26.97 19.78 -16.90
CA TYR A 570 -26.23 19.65 -15.66
C TYR A 570 -24.74 19.90 -15.91
N VAL A 571 -24.15 20.83 -15.18
CA VAL A 571 -22.73 21.21 -15.30
C VAL A 571 -21.99 20.72 -14.06
N LEU A 572 -21.07 19.81 -14.27
CA LEU A 572 -20.10 19.35 -13.29
C LEU A 572 -18.92 20.33 -13.23
N ARG A 573 -18.68 20.91 -12.07
CA ARG A 573 -17.59 21.84 -11.83
C ARG A 573 -16.96 21.62 -10.46
N ARG A 574 -15.65 21.71 -10.37
CA ARG A 574 -14.96 21.63 -9.09
C ARG A 574 -14.98 22.98 -8.37
N HIS A 575 -15.16 22.94 -7.05
CA HIS A 575 -15.15 24.08 -6.14
C HIS A 575 -14.32 23.77 -4.90
N ASN A 576 -13.86 24.82 -4.21
CA ASN A 576 -13.31 24.65 -2.87
C ASN A 576 -14.43 24.92 -1.84
N LEU A 577 -14.58 24.06 -0.83
CA LEU A 577 -15.30 24.37 0.40
C LEU A 577 -14.37 25.13 1.37
N ASP A 578 -14.91 25.68 2.46
CA ASP A 578 -14.10 26.34 3.47
C ASP A 578 -13.26 25.32 4.25
N TYR A 579 -13.92 24.21 4.68
CA TYR A 579 -13.24 23.11 5.36
C TYR A 579 -13.98 21.77 5.23
N SER A 580 -13.21 20.71 5.43
CA SER A 580 -13.69 19.36 5.71
C SER A 580 -12.90 18.81 6.90
N ARG A 581 -13.58 18.42 7.97
CA ARG A 581 -12.99 17.87 9.18
C ARG A 581 -13.57 16.50 9.45
N TYR A 582 -12.75 15.59 9.96
CA TYR A 582 -13.29 14.34 10.45
C TYR A 582 -12.51 13.77 11.64
N LEU A 583 -13.24 13.06 12.49
CA LEU A 583 -12.71 12.18 13.52
C LEU A 583 -13.00 10.75 13.10
N ARG A 584 -11.96 9.91 13.07
CA ARG A 584 -12.06 8.50 12.69
C ARG A 584 -11.42 7.61 13.75
N ALA A 585 -12.11 6.53 14.09
CA ALA A 585 -11.57 5.39 14.82
C ALA A 585 -11.48 4.20 13.86
N LEU A 586 -10.36 3.50 13.86
CA LEU A 586 -10.11 2.31 13.05
C LEU A 586 -9.58 1.19 13.94
N LEU A 587 -10.19 0.03 13.86
CA LEU A 587 -9.74 -1.20 14.51
C LEU A 587 -9.38 -2.24 13.45
N VAL A 588 -8.18 -2.80 13.55
CA VAL A 588 -7.65 -3.84 12.66
C VAL A 588 -7.32 -5.07 13.49
N LEU A 589 -7.94 -6.18 13.18
CA LEU A 589 -7.80 -7.44 13.91
C LEU A 589 -7.47 -8.58 12.94
N PRO A 590 -6.19 -8.89 12.71
CA PRO A 590 -5.78 -10.12 12.04
C PRO A 590 -5.78 -11.26 13.06
N ILE A 591 -6.55 -12.31 12.78
CA ILE A 591 -6.74 -13.46 13.67
C ILE A 591 -6.23 -14.71 12.95
N PRO A 592 -5.07 -15.25 13.33
CA PRO A 592 -4.64 -16.56 12.85
C PRO A 592 -5.47 -17.63 13.58
N ILE A 593 -6.33 -18.34 12.84
CA ILE A 593 -7.22 -19.38 13.41
C ILE A 593 -6.52 -20.73 13.42
N ILE A 594 -5.87 -21.11 12.29
CA ILE A 594 -5.13 -22.35 12.14
C ILE A 594 -3.78 -22.05 11.46
N ARG A 595 -2.73 -22.68 11.98
CA ARG A 595 -1.38 -22.66 11.39
C ARG A 595 -0.70 -23.99 11.63
N GLN A 596 -0.92 -24.94 10.73
CA GLN A 596 -0.43 -26.29 10.92
C GLN A 596 0.06 -26.88 9.59
N GLY A 597 1.37 -26.87 9.37
CA GLY A 597 1.97 -27.32 8.12
C GLY A 597 1.49 -26.51 6.91
N GLU A 598 0.90 -27.18 5.93
CA GLU A 598 0.32 -26.53 4.74
C GLU A 598 -1.08 -25.97 5.00
N LEU A 599 -1.74 -26.38 6.09
CA LEU A 599 -3.06 -25.87 6.47
C LEU A 599 -2.90 -24.55 7.21
N SER A 600 -3.49 -23.50 6.67
CA SER A 600 -3.56 -22.19 7.30
C SER A 600 -4.93 -21.57 7.12
N TRP A 601 -5.44 -20.98 8.18
CA TRP A 601 -6.67 -20.21 8.15
C TRP A 601 -6.47 -18.93 8.92
N THR A 602 -6.57 -17.81 8.23
CA THR A 602 -6.50 -16.48 8.83
C THR A 602 -7.79 -15.73 8.56
N ALA A 603 -8.33 -15.10 9.59
CA ALA A 603 -9.39 -14.11 9.44
C ALA A 603 -8.83 -12.72 9.70
N SER A 604 -9.33 -11.71 9.03
CA SER A 604 -8.99 -10.33 9.31
C SER A 604 -10.24 -9.46 9.28
N THR A 605 -10.40 -8.66 10.32
CA THR A 605 -11.54 -7.76 10.48
C THR A 605 -11.06 -6.32 10.54
N TYR A 606 -11.73 -5.46 9.80
CA TYR A 606 -11.55 -4.02 9.78
C TYR A 606 -12.86 -3.36 10.14
N LEU A 607 -12.81 -2.52 11.16
CA LEU A 607 -13.95 -1.72 11.60
C LEU A 607 -13.50 -0.28 11.62
N ALA A 608 -14.17 0.59 10.88
CA ALA A 608 -13.96 2.03 10.97
C ALA A 608 -15.26 2.75 11.28
N ALA A 609 -15.18 3.75 12.15
CA ALA A 609 -16.24 4.71 12.42
C ALA A 609 -15.69 6.11 12.19
N GLN A 610 -16.41 6.93 11.43
CA GLN A 610 -16.02 8.29 11.09
C GLN A 610 -17.17 9.24 11.33
N ARG A 611 -16.87 10.39 11.95
CA ARG A 611 -17.75 11.56 11.98
C ARG A 611 -17.09 12.68 11.23
N GLN A 612 -17.80 13.25 10.25
CA GLN A 612 -17.28 14.27 9.33
C GLN A 612 -18.14 15.52 9.41
N TRP A 613 -17.49 16.67 9.29
CA TRP A 613 -18.08 18.01 9.24
C TRP A 613 -17.53 18.73 8.02
N ASP A 614 -18.41 19.07 7.09
CA ASP A 614 -18.06 19.82 5.88
C ASP A 614 -18.84 21.13 5.87
N ALA A 615 -18.18 22.22 5.55
CA ALA A 615 -18.83 23.50 5.33
C ALA A 615 -18.10 24.34 4.31
N GLY A 616 -18.85 25.24 3.68
CA GLY A 616 -18.34 26.18 2.70
C GLY A 616 -19.45 26.80 1.88
N ARG A 617 -19.06 27.48 0.81
CA ARG A 617 -19.96 28.15 -0.09
C ARG A 617 -19.71 27.73 -1.53
N ILE A 618 -20.77 27.32 -2.23
CA ILE A 618 -20.71 26.94 -3.64
C ILE A 618 -21.63 27.86 -4.43
N ASP A 619 -21.05 28.59 -5.36
CA ASP A 619 -21.67 29.68 -6.10
C ASP A 619 -22.29 30.73 -5.15
N ARG A 620 -23.50 30.59 -4.70
CA ARG A 620 -24.17 31.51 -3.74
C ARG A 620 -24.90 30.74 -2.62
N ALA A 621 -24.78 29.42 -2.63
CA ALA A 621 -25.43 28.56 -1.66
C ALA A 621 -24.47 28.21 -0.52
N ASP A 622 -24.91 28.40 0.71
CA ASP A 622 -24.21 27.95 1.89
C ASP A 622 -24.41 26.44 2.05
N TYR A 623 -23.34 25.74 2.34
CA TYR A 623 -23.29 24.30 2.57
C TYR A 623 -22.73 24.00 3.95
N SER A 624 -23.45 23.24 4.75
CA SER A 624 -22.98 22.76 6.05
C SER A 624 -23.62 21.40 6.35
N LYS A 625 -22.82 20.37 6.53
CA LYS A 625 -23.27 19.02 6.80
C LYS A 625 -22.41 18.32 7.85
N VAL A 626 -23.09 17.50 8.65
CA VAL A 626 -22.45 16.57 9.60
C VAL A 626 -22.90 15.16 9.25
N PHE A 627 -21.95 14.26 9.12
CA PHE A 627 -22.21 12.90 8.69
C PHE A 627 -21.47 11.87 9.53
N ASN A 628 -22.09 10.70 9.79
CA ASN A 628 -21.46 9.56 10.43
C ASN A 628 -21.41 8.40 9.44
N ALA A 629 -20.23 7.80 9.29
CA ALA A 629 -20.00 6.65 8.42
C ALA A 629 -19.40 5.49 9.20
N TYR A 630 -19.79 4.28 8.84
CA TYR A 630 -19.24 3.03 9.35
C TYR A 630 -18.79 2.17 8.19
N TYR A 631 -17.63 1.57 8.35
CA TYR A 631 -17.06 0.63 7.40
C TYR A 631 -16.73 -0.67 8.11
N VAL A 632 -17.11 -1.79 7.50
CA VAL A 632 -16.78 -3.13 7.97
C VAL A 632 -16.24 -3.93 6.80
N GLN A 633 -15.08 -4.53 6.97
CA GLN A 633 -14.58 -5.56 6.07
C GLN A 633 -14.14 -6.76 6.87
N HIS A 634 -14.57 -7.93 6.46
CA HIS A 634 -14.16 -9.20 7.03
C HIS A 634 -13.69 -10.13 5.93
N LYS A 635 -12.48 -10.67 6.07
CA LYS A 635 -11.87 -11.57 5.09
C LYS A 635 -11.41 -12.86 5.76
N HIS A 636 -11.64 -13.97 5.10
CA HIS A 636 -11.05 -15.27 5.39
C HIS A 636 -10.07 -15.65 4.29
N ASN A 637 -8.88 -16.09 4.66
CA ASN A 637 -7.89 -16.61 3.73
C ASN A 637 -7.51 -18.02 4.22
N LEU A 638 -7.69 -19.02 3.38
CA LEU A 638 -7.42 -20.43 3.65
C LEU A 638 -6.30 -20.91 2.75
N GLY A 639 -5.28 -21.49 3.36
CA GLY A 639 -4.28 -22.33 2.68
C GLY A 639 -4.59 -23.78 2.97
N LEU A 640 -4.72 -24.58 1.94
CA LEU A 640 -5.05 -26.00 2.03
C LEU A 640 -3.88 -26.83 1.48
N PRO A 641 -3.80 -28.13 1.86
CA PRO A 641 -2.77 -29.02 1.33
C PRO A 641 -2.72 -29.07 -0.20
N SER A 642 -1.59 -29.47 -0.72
CA SER A 642 -1.34 -29.63 -2.16
C SER A 642 -1.47 -28.33 -2.96
N GLY A 643 -1.26 -27.15 -2.35
CA GLY A 643 -1.21 -25.85 -3.03
C GLY A 643 -2.57 -25.28 -3.42
N TRP A 644 -3.67 -25.70 -2.78
CA TRP A 644 -4.96 -25.02 -2.88
C TRP A 644 -5.00 -23.81 -1.93
N THR A 645 -5.68 -22.75 -2.37
CA THR A 645 -6.03 -21.60 -1.50
C THR A 645 -7.44 -21.14 -1.80
N ALA A 646 -8.13 -20.65 -0.79
CA ALA A 646 -9.46 -20.06 -0.94
C ALA A 646 -9.55 -18.78 -0.13
N ASP A 647 -10.23 -17.77 -0.68
CA ASP A 647 -10.47 -16.49 -0.05
C ASP A 647 -11.96 -16.17 -0.09
N LEU A 648 -12.48 -15.58 0.99
CA LEU A 648 -13.84 -15.06 1.09
C LEU A 648 -13.79 -13.71 1.79
N GLY A 649 -14.40 -12.70 1.18
CA GLY A 649 -14.44 -11.35 1.72
C GLY A 649 -15.84 -10.76 1.71
N VAL A 650 -16.21 -10.08 2.78
CA VAL A 650 -17.43 -9.28 2.89
C VAL A 650 -17.06 -7.86 3.19
N THR A 651 -17.61 -6.92 2.44
CA THR A 651 -17.42 -5.48 2.64
C THR A 651 -18.77 -4.79 2.81
N TYR A 652 -18.87 -3.88 3.76
CA TYR A 652 -20.08 -3.08 4.06
C TYR A 652 -19.71 -1.63 4.34
N TYR A 653 -20.47 -0.70 3.77
CA TYR A 653 -20.51 0.72 4.09
C TYR A 653 -21.90 1.10 4.57
N SER A 654 -22.00 1.89 5.64
CA SER A 654 -23.29 2.41 6.12
C SER A 654 -23.88 3.52 5.25
N GLY A 655 -23.11 4.01 4.32
CA GLY A 655 -23.28 5.26 3.60
C GLY A 655 -22.13 6.21 3.95
N LEU A 656 -21.87 7.17 3.09
CA LEU A 656 -20.80 8.16 3.30
C LEU A 656 -21.08 9.45 2.51
N MET A 657 -20.49 10.56 2.98
CA MET A 657 -20.41 11.80 2.19
C MET A 657 -19.10 11.76 1.40
N PHE A 658 -19.24 11.90 0.10
CA PHE A 658 -18.11 12.08 -0.79
C PHE A 658 -18.24 13.44 -1.50
N GLY A 659 -17.55 14.45 -0.98
CA GLY A 659 -17.80 15.83 -1.36
C GLY A 659 -19.25 16.22 -1.07
N LEU A 660 -20.04 16.53 -2.11
CA LEU A 660 -21.44 16.91 -2.01
C LEU A 660 -22.42 15.75 -2.30
N TYR A 661 -21.89 14.55 -2.50
CA TYR A 661 -22.69 13.37 -2.75
C TYR A 661 -22.96 12.64 -1.43
N HIS A 662 -24.23 12.46 -1.11
CA HIS A 662 -24.68 11.58 -0.04
C HIS A 662 -24.88 10.17 -0.60
N MET A 663 -23.91 9.30 -0.39
CA MET A 663 -23.98 7.90 -0.80
C MET A 663 -24.76 7.09 0.22
N GLN A 664 -25.63 6.19 -0.23
CA GLN A 664 -26.37 5.26 0.60
C GLN A 664 -25.50 4.06 0.99
N ARG A 665 -26.02 3.20 1.88
CA ARG A 665 -25.36 1.96 2.28
C ARG A 665 -25.07 1.04 1.08
N GLN A 666 -23.95 0.34 1.14
CA GLN A 666 -23.49 -0.55 0.09
C GLN A 666 -22.76 -1.74 0.70
N TRP A 667 -22.90 -2.91 0.11
CA TRP A 667 -22.17 -4.10 0.55
C TRP A 667 -21.98 -5.06 -0.62
N TRP A 668 -20.97 -5.91 -0.52
CA TRP A 668 -20.74 -6.97 -1.49
C TRP A 668 -19.92 -8.11 -0.89
N VAL A 669 -19.91 -9.24 -1.59
CA VAL A 669 -19.16 -10.45 -1.25
C VAL A 669 -18.31 -10.87 -2.43
N ASP A 670 -17.03 -11.10 -2.16
CA ASP A 670 -16.06 -11.62 -3.11
C ASP A 670 -15.56 -12.97 -2.65
N ALA A 671 -15.32 -13.90 -3.57
CA ALA A 671 -14.72 -15.20 -3.30
C ALA A 671 -13.69 -15.57 -4.35
N SER A 672 -12.66 -16.30 -3.96
CA SER A 672 -11.71 -16.85 -4.91
C SER A 672 -11.21 -18.23 -4.48
N VAL A 673 -10.83 -19.03 -5.47
CA VAL A 673 -10.16 -20.31 -5.28
C VAL A 673 -8.97 -20.37 -6.22
N SER A 674 -7.82 -20.79 -5.71
CA SER A 674 -6.62 -20.94 -6.53
C SER A 674 -5.99 -22.31 -6.33
N LYS A 675 -5.35 -22.78 -7.38
CA LYS A 675 -4.50 -23.99 -7.37
C LYS A 675 -3.14 -23.65 -7.92
N ARG A 676 -2.09 -24.00 -7.18
CA ARG A 676 -0.72 -23.95 -7.66
C ARG A 676 -0.26 -25.35 -8.11
N ILE A 677 0.23 -25.44 -9.33
CA ILE A 677 0.78 -26.64 -9.93
C ILE A 677 2.20 -26.30 -10.39
N HIS A 678 3.21 -26.65 -9.61
CA HIS A 678 4.61 -26.26 -9.83
C HIS A 678 4.78 -24.75 -9.94
N ASP A 679 5.08 -24.26 -11.13
CA ASP A 679 5.31 -22.84 -11.44
C ASP A 679 4.09 -22.15 -12.07
N LEU A 680 2.99 -22.90 -12.29
CA LEU A 680 1.70 -22.41 -12.76
C LEU A 680 0.76 -22.20 -11.56
N ARG A 681 0.11 -21.04 -11.51
CA ARG A 681 -1.02 -20.77 -10.62
C ARG A 681 -2.26 -20.49 -11.45
N ILE A 682 -3.34 -21.15 -11.11
CA ILE A 682 -4.67 -20.97 -11.70
C ILE A 682 -5.54 -20.38 -10.59
N THR A 683 -6.18 -19.25 -10.84
CA THR A 683 -7.08 -18.58 -9.89
C THR A 683 -8.42 -18.34 -10.57
N LEU A 684 -9.50 -18.75 -9.92
CA LEU A 684 -10.87 -18.41 -10.28
C LEU A 684 -11.41 -17.49 -9.20
N SER A 685 -11.80 -16.28 -9.56
CA SER A 685 -12.38 -15.28 -8.65
C SER A 685 -13.81 -14.93 -9.10
N ALA A 686 -14.68 -14.74 -8.13
CA ALA A 686 -16.02 -14.21 -8.35
C ALA A 686 -16.16 -12.95 -7.50
N HIS A 687 -16.49 -11.83 -8.13
CA HIS A 687 -16.67 -10.54 -7.48
C HIS A 687 -18.14 -10.21 -7.41
N ASP A 688 -18.54 -9.55 -6.31
CA ASP A 688 -19.92 -9.13 -6.05
C ASP A 688 -20.95 -10.21 -6.33
N LEU A 689 -20.78 -11.37 -5.67
CA LEU A 689 -21.57 -12.59 -5.88
C LEU A 689 -23.10 -12.37 -5.89
N PHE A 690 -23.56 -11.35 -5.20
CA PHE A 690 -25.00 -11.08 -5.02
C PHE A 690 -25.51 -9.86 -5.78
N ASN A 691 -24.67 -9.22 -6.64
CA ASN A 691 -25.01 -7.99 -7.37
C ASN A 691 -25.54 -6.87 -6.46
N THR A 692 -24.85 -6.63 -5.37
CA THR A 692 -25.24 -5.65 -4.35
C THR A 692 -24.37 -4.40 -4.34
N ASN A 693 -23.27 -4.40 -5.09
CA ASN A 693 -22.36 -3.29 -5.25
C ASN A 693 -22.91 -2.23 -6.23
N ILE A 694 -24.07 -1.67 -5.89
CA ILE A 694 -24.74 -0.63 -6.67
C ILE A 694 -24.65 0.68 -5.90
N ALA A 695 -24.05 1.71 -6.49
CA ALA A 695 -23.95 3.02 -5.86
C ALA A 695 -25.27 3.78 -6.01
N ARG A 696 -25.91 4.04 -4.88
CA ARG A 696 -27.09 4.91 -4.78
C ARG A 696 -26.72 6.14 -3.99
N GLY A 697 -27.24 7.28 -4.41
CA GLY A 697 -26.95 8.51 -3.71
C GLY A 697 -27.82 9.66 -4.16
N SER A 698 -27.61 10.80 -3.49
CA SER A 698 -28.23 12.06 -3.85
C SER A 698 -27.20 13.18 -3.83
N TYR A 699 -27.45 14.18 -4.65
CA TYR A 699 -26.69 15.41 -4.66
C TYR A 699 -27.44 16.50 -3.88
N GLU A 700 -26.79 17.07 -2.87
CA GLU A 700 -27.45 17.86 -1.83
C GLU A 700 -27.82 19.30 -2.23
N LEU A 701 -27.12 19.91 -3.20
CA LEU A 701 -27.31 21.33 -3.59
C LEU A 701 -28.22 21.53 -4.79
N SER A 702 -28.78 20.48 -5.38
CA SER A 702 -29.75 20.61 -6.47
C SER A 702 -31.16 20.73 -5.90
N SER A 703 -32.00 21.60 -6.52
CA SER A 703 -33.41 21.72 -6.20
C SER A 703 -34.23 21.50 -7.49
N PRO A 704 -35.01 20.40 -7.61
CA PRO A 704 -35.13 19.28 -6.67
C PRO A 704 -33.85 18.45 -6.51
N ALA A 705 -33.75 17.73 -5.39
CA ALA A 705 -32.56 16.91 -5.10
C ALA A 705 -32.31 15.88 -6.21
N LEU A 706 -31.14 15.89 -6.77
CA LEU A 706 -30.75 14.96 -7.83
C LEU A 706 -30.31 13.63 -7.19
N ALA A 707 -31.20 12.64 -7.17
CA ALA A 707 -30.83 11.29 -6.78
C ALA A 707 -30.32 10.50 -8.00
N PHE A 708 -29.41 9.57 -7.75
CA PHE A 708 -28.86 8.71 -8.78
C PHE A 708 -28.67 7.26 -8.29
N GLU A 709 -28.78 6.34 -9.23
CA GLU A 709 -28.35 4.96 -9.09
C GLU A 709 -27.33 4.66 -10.17
N ARG A 710 -26.14 4.22 -9.79
CA ARG A 710 -25.07 3.82 -10.69
C ARG A 710 -24.75 2.35 -10.49
N ASN A 711 -25.00 1.58 -11.52
CA ASN A 711 -24.72 0.15 -11.55
C ASN A 711 -23.55 -0.11 -12.51
N TRP A 712 -22.43 -0.54 -11.95
CA TRP A 712 -21.24 -0.95 -12.72
C TRP A 712 -21.36 -2.37 -13.26
N HIS A 713 -22.51 -3.03 -13.05
CA HIS A 713 -22.68 -4.46 -13.36
C HIS A 713 -21.53 -5.29 -12.80
N SER A 714 -21.18 -5.01 -11.53
CA SER A 714 -19.98 -5.52 -10.85
C SER A 714 -19.87 -7.05 -10.71
N PRO A 715 -20.96 -7.85 -10.72
CA PRO A 715 -20.81 -9.31 -10.75
C PRO A 715 -19.93 -9.73 -11.92
N CYS A 716 -18.79 -10.32 -11.62
CA CYS A 716 -17.91 -10.85 -12.65
C CYS A 716 -17.19 -12.12 -12.20
N LEU A 717 -16.86 -12.93 -13.19
CA LEU A 717 -16.04 -14.13 -13.04
C LEU A 717 -14.69 -13.86 -13.71
N GLU A 718 -13.60 -14.00 -12.95
CA GLU A 718 -12.24 -13.77 -13.42
C GLU A 718 -11.43 -15.08 -13.35
N LEU A 719 -10.86 -15.50 -14.47
CA LEU A 719 -9.89 -16.59 -14.55
C LEU A 719 -8.50 -15.99 -14.79
N THR A 720 -7.58 -16.26 -13.87
CA THR A 720 -6.20 -15.83 -13.97
C THR A 720 -5.26 -17.04 -14.06
N LEU A 721 -4.39 -17.04 -15.06
CA LEU A 721 -3.32 -18.01 -15.25
C LEU A 721 -1.98 -17.29 -15.13
N SER A 722 -1.23 -17.62 -14.07
CA SER A 722 0.08 -17.01 -13.78
C SER A 722 1.17 -18.07 -13.90
N TYR A 723 2.16 -17.84 -14.75
CA TYR A 723 3.26 -18.78 -14.99
C TYR A 723 4.62 -18.12 -14.81
N SER A 724 5.41 -18.68 -13.90
CA SER A 724 6.79 -18.27 -13.67
C SER A 724 7.73 -19.24 -14.38
N TRP A 725 8.65 -18.73 -15.20
CA TRP A 725 9.55 -19.55 -16.01
C TRP A 725 10.99 -19.04 -15.96
N GLY A 726 11.93 -19.86 -16.40
CA GLY A 726 13.36 -19.56 -16.46
C GLY A 726 14.20 -20.40 -15.51
N LYS A 727 15.50 -20.46 -15.75
CA LYS A 727 16.44 -21.29 -14.99
C LYS A 727 16.73 -20.65 -13.63
N LYS A 728 16.62 -21.44 -12.55
CA LYS A 728 17.26 -21.14 -11.27
C LYS A 728 18.75 -21.12 -11.50
N ALA A 729 19.44 -20.07 -11.03
CA ALA A 729 20.88 -19.95 -11.21
C ALA A 729 21.63 -21.19 -10.70
N VAL A 730 22.64 -21.58 -11.45
CA VAL A 730 23.68 -22.52 -10.99
C VAL A 730 24.34 -21.89 -9.75
N LYS A 731 24.49 -22.67 -8.67
CA LYS A 731 25.19 -22.25 -7.45
C LYS A 731 26.60 -21.77 -7.85
N THR A 732 26.80 -20.45 -7.85
CA THR A 732 28.17 -19.91 -7.93
C THR A 732 28.87 -20.14 -6.60
N HIS A 733 30.09 -20.59 -6.66
CA HIS A 733 30.96 -20.88 -5.50
C HIS A 733 30.96 -19.76 -4.47
N ASP A 734 30.68 -20.14 -3.25
CA ASP A 734 30.61 -19.36 -2.03
C ASP A 734 31.92 -18.58 -1.76
N THR A 735 31.91 -17.29 -1.98
CA THR A 735 32.93 -16.38 -1.44
C THR A 735 32.47 -15.88 -0.08
N ARG A 736 32.67 -16.70 0.94
CA ARG A 736 32.24 -16.51 2.33
C ARG A 736 32.71 -15.23 3.02
N SER A 737 33.64 -14.47 2.46
CA SER A 737 34.24 -13.31 3.12
C SER A 737 33.53 -11.97 2.87
N ARG A 738 32.53 -11.90 1.97
CA ARG A 738 31.82 -10.63 1.62
C ARG A 738 30.40 -10.51 2.14
N LYS A 739 29.81 -11.57 2.69
CA LYS A 739 28.42 -11.55 3.15
C LYS A 739 28.19 -10.78 4.44
N ASP A 740 29.17 -10.71 5.33
CA ASP A 740 29.02 -10.01 6.61
C ASP A 740 29.20 -8.49 6.48
N ASP A 741 30.12 -8.04 5.62
CA ASP A 741 30.35 -6.60 5.42
C ASP A 741 29.21 -5.92 4.64
N THR A 742 28.60 -6.61 3.68
CA THR A 742 27.44 -6.09 2.95
C THR A 742 26.16 -6.06 3.80
N LYS A 743 25.98 -6.97 4.76
CA LYS A 743 24.88 -6.90 5.72
C LYS A 743 25.03 -5.74 6.69
N ARG A 744 26.24 -5.45 7.16
CA ARG A 744 26.53 -4.28 8.00
C ARG A 744 26.33 -2.96 7.24
N LEU A 745 26.72 -2.92 5.98
CA LEU A 745 26.59 -1.73 5.12
C LEU A 745 25.14 -1.47 4.67
N SER A 746 24.35 -2.52 4.42
CA SER A 746 22.95 -2.38 3.99
C SER A 746 21.99 -2.00 5.13
N THR A 747 22.32 -2.36 6.36
CA THR A 747 21.52 -2.03 7.54
C THR A 747 21.65 -0.58 7.96
N ASP A 748 22.84 0.02 7.81
CA ASP A 748 23.10 1.39 8.27
C ASP A 748 22.71 2.45 7.23
N ALA A 749 22.74 2.14 5.93
CA ALA A 749 22.46 3.10 4.86
C ALA A 749 20.98 3.20 4.46
N ASN A 750 20.20 2.14 4.62
CA ASN A 750 18.76 2.16 4.34
C ASN A 750 17.94 2.85 5.45
N GLU A 751 18.51 3.02 6.64
CA GLU A 751 17.82 3.67 7.76
C GLU A 751 17.62 5.19 7.57
N GLY A 752 18.37 5.81 6.68
CA GLY A 752 18.29 7.26 6.42
C GLY A 752 17.06 7.72 5.67
N LEU A 753 16.47 6.91 4.78
CA LEU A 753 15.31 7.29 3.95
C LEU A 753 14.08 6.39 4.14
N ASN A 754 14.22 5.32 4.88
CA ASN A 754 13.09 4.46 5.22
C ASN A 754 12.78 4.61 6.70
N ILE A 755 11.70 5.30 7.00
CA ILE A 755 11.13 5.40 8.35
C ILE A 755 10.79 4.02 8.95
N SER A 756 11.05 2.92 8.23
CA SER A 756 10.40 1.66 8.56
C SER A 756 11.26 0.41 8.64
N THR A 757 12.56 0.45 8.58
CA THR A 757 13.31 -0.82 8.67
C THR A 757 14.46 -0.77 9.63
N GLN A 758 14.22 -0.95 10.88
CA GLN A 758 14.97 -1.78 11.83
C GLN A 758 14.58 -1.46 13.27
N SER A 759 13.88 -2.34 13.87
CA SER A 759 14.01 -2.61 15.28
C SER A 759 13.53 -4.03 15.52
N ALA A 760 14.42 -4.93 15.71
CA ALA A 760 14.29 -5.99 16.69
C ALA A 760 15.52 -6.91 16.56
N GLN A 761 16.47 -6.67 17.34
CA GLN A 761 17.16 -7.69 18.10
C GLN A 761 16.83 -7.52 19.56
#